data_d269298bee53d4406a017bb7e5496aa4
#
_entry.id   d269298bee53d4406a017bb7e5496aa4
#
_cell.length_a   1.000
_cell.length_b   1.000
_cell.length_c   1.000
_cell.angle_alpha   90.00
_cell.angle_beta   90.00
_cell.angle_gamma   90.00
#
_symmetry.space_group_name_H-M   'P 1'
#
loop_
_entity.id
_entity.type
_entity.pdbx_description
1 polymer ?
#
loop_
_entity_poly.entity_id
_entity_poly.type
_entity_poly.pdbx_seq_one_letter_code
_entity_poly.pdbx_strand_id
1 'polypeptide(L)'
;MLPRAYFADDPGELSLDGTWFFDYHRSDPNPDINPEVAFEQPLVPETETIDVPSHWVLRGEGRWGAPAYTNVDFPFPVDPPFPPEDNPVGDYSRHFICPESWLSSGGQIRLRFEGVESQIIVWVNGQWIGMARGSRLAHEFDITEVLVPGENTVTLRVHQFSAGSYLEDQDQWWLPGVFRSVSLRYLPAFSIEDLWINTDYEAGQGFATLELRVRGAQSETLEANLDIEGLGASTLTLARGEDGRYRSENIGLGTVQPWSPQSPKLYAARVQAVGEGGRLTEERHLRLGFRRVEIVDGVLHANGHPLTLNGVNRHEIRADEGRVFSEEFARTDLELMKSMGINAIRTSHYPPHPRLLDLADEIGLWVMLEGDIETHGFEGDRTWIDNPSDDPRWEASYLDRTERAFERDKNHASIFCWSLGNESGTGRNLAAAAHWLHERTHGRGIVHYEGDHAMEYVDIYSRMYPTLEEVAAVLDDTDLHAPVAVPSHASATVDDAAKERIRSAPYIMCEYLHAMGTGPGGAAAYAEQMSHPRHAGGFVWEWRDHALWRTLPDGRRALAYGGDFGEDVHDGNFVCDGLVDALSRPYAGTWAWIRALAPDAPILRERSQKSGGEAEERLRALASSASSLLSSDEVECGAVFDARGRMESVGGLPIMAEISVYRAPTDNDRGRGPVDYWGISSDALGPLGTGTGQWGVSHAQRWEMARLHLLRRTWHGGARESGTRVLIERWAPPAAQFGLEARWSFTPVDGKAAGASAGAALPGSCLVVKVEMTPYGHWPERIPRTGVRLCIPGTGWTASWVGETDIAYTDMPGAHPDGFGCAELEDLWDVGVKPQEGGHRPGLKVLELRGEGRALTIVPRSEVGWSASPWNERELALAGHWEDLPDSNRTFVWLDAIQDGIGTRSCGPDARPEFGARMNPFVIEFIVCVTDL
;
A
#
# COMPACT_ATOMS: atom_id res chain seq x y z
N MET A 1 -12.64 -26.99 15.78
CA MET A 1 -12.44 -28.26 15.02
C MET A 1 -11.04 -28.27 14.42
N LEU A 2 -10.58 -29.43 13.89
CA LEU A 2 -9.27 -29.51 13.25
C LEU A 2 -9.26 -28.65 11.96
N PRO A 3 -8.19 -27.90 11.68
CA PRO A 3 -8.02 -27.13 10.47
C PRO A 3 -8.08 -28.01 9.21
N ARG A 4 -8.54 -27.47 8.10
CA ARG A 4 -8.67 -28.18 6.83
C ARG A 4 -8.51 -27.26 5.64
N ALA A 5 -8.18 -27.84 4.48
CA ALA A 5 -8.08 -27.12 3.22
C ALA A 5 -9.42 -26.45 2.84
N TYR A 6 -9.29 -25.30 2.18
CA TYR A 6 -10.40 -24.62 1.51
C TYR A 6 -10.77 -25.37 0.23
N PHE A 7 -12.04 -25.49 -0.05
CA PHE A 7 -12.59 -26.05 -1.28
C PHE A 7 -13.57 -25.04 -1.88
N ALA A 8 -13.28 -24.51 -3.05
CA ALA A 8 -14.13 -23.54 -3.74
C ALA A 8 -15.49 -24.16 -4.13
N ASP A 9 -15.51 -25.46 -4.49
CA ASP A 9 -16.71 -26.20 -4.91
C ASP A 9 -17.04 -27.28 -3.87
N ASP A 10 -17.63 -26.88 -2.74
CA ASP A 10 -18.10 -27.85 -1.74
C ASP A 10 -19.58 -28.17 -1.99
N PRO A 11 -19.91 -29.39 -2.51
CA PRO A 11 -21.29 -29.73 -2.86
C PRO A 11 -22.26 -29.82 -1.67
N GLY A 12 -21.72 -29.86 -0.46
CA GLY A 12 -22.45 -29.86 0.80
C GLY A 12 -22.54 -28.44 1.44
N GLU A 13 -22.48 -27.37 0.68
CA GLU A 13 -22.56 -26.01 1.22
C GLU A 13 -23.94 -25.38 1.02
N LEU A 14 -24.41 -24.68 2.07
CA LEU A 14 -25.59 -23.83 2.04
C LEU A 14 -25.21 -22.46 2.65
N SER A 15 -25.23 -21.41 1.85
CA SER A 15 -24.94 -20.04 2.33
C SER A 15 -26.00 -19.55 3.29
N LEU A 16 -25.55 -18.88 4.35
CA LEU A 16 -26.35 -18.08 5.26
C LEU A 16 -26.04 -16.59 5.11
N ASP A 17 -25.38 -16.16 4.04
CA ASP A 17 -25.17 -14.75 3.71
C ASP A 17 -26.51 -14.05 3.38
N GLY A 18 -26.54 -12.74 3.57
CA GLY A 18 -27.72 -11.91 3.33
C GLY A 18 -28.22 -11.25 4.62
N THR A 19 -29.51 -10.96 4.71
CA THR A 19 -30.06 -10.14 5.78
C THR A 19 -30.24 -10.93 7.09
N TRP A 20 -29.72 -10.38 8.18
CA TRP A 20 -29.82 -10.88 9.55
C TRP A 20 -30.53 -9.84 10.42
N PHE A 21 -31.26 -10.24 11.44
CA PHE A 21 -31.67 -9.36 12.52
C PHE A 21 -30.44 -8.95 13.32
N PHE A 22 -30.40 -7.70 13.81
CA PHE A 22 -29.24 -7.11 14.44
C PHE A 22 -29.62 -6.20 15.60
N ASP A 23 -28.90 -6.31 16.71
CA ASP A 23 -29.00 -5.42 17.86
C ASP A 23 -27.62 -4.96 18.32
N TYR A 24 -27.40 -3.67 18.36
CA TYR A 24 -26.12 -3.08 18.74
C TYR A 24 -26.12 -2.61 20.19
N HIS A 25 -25.09 -2.98 20.92
CA HIS A 25 -24.84 -2.54 22.27
C HIS A 25 -23.49 -1.83 22.34
N ARG A 26 -23.47 -0.63 22.93
CA ARG A 26 -22.24 0.17 23.09
C ARG A 26 -21.23 -0.49 24.04
N SER A 27 -21.70 -1.33 24.97
CA SER A 27 -20.89 -2.18 25.85
C SER A 27 -21.59 -3.51 26.04
N ASP A 28 -20.87 -4.56 26.43
CA ASP A 28 -21.46 -5.89 26.64
C ASP A 28 -22.62 -5.79 27.65
N PRO A 29 -23.86 -6.13 27.25
CA PRO A 29 -25.00 -6.10 28.15
C PRO A 29 -24.93 -7.18 29.22
N ASN A 30 -24.06 -8.15 29.11
CA ASN A 30 -23.86 -9.25 30.07
C ASN A 30 -22.37 -9.54 30.34
N PRO A 31 -21.67 -8.61 31.00
CA PRO A 31 -20.23 -8.72 31.23
C PRO A 31 -19.88 -9.70 32.36
N ASP A 32 -20.81 -10.56 32.80
CA ASP A 32 -20.58 -11.46 33.92
C ASP A 32 -19.53 -12.54 33.57
N ILE A 33 -18.55 -12.66 34.42
CA ILE A 33 -17.49 -13.69 34.30
C ILE A 33 -17.99 -15.10 34.65
N ASN A 34 -19.23 -15.25 35.17
CA ASN A 34 -19.82 -16.56 35.41
C ASN A 34 -20.23 -17.20 34.07
N PRO A 35 -19.60 -18.33 33.64
CA PRO A 35 -19.92 -18.94 32.36
C PRO A 35 -21.41 -19.33 32.19
N GLU A 36 -22.11 -19.62 33.28
CA GLU A 36 -23.53 -19.98 33.22
C GLU A 36 -24.42 -18.79 32.82
N VAL A 37 -23.98 -17.56 33.10
CA VAL A 37 -24.70 -16.31 32.77
C VAL A 37 -24.14 -15.69 31.49
N ALA A 38 -22.84 -15.70 31.32
CA ALA A 38 -22.16 -15.13 30.14
C ALA A 38 -22.56 -15.81 28.81
N PHE A 39 -23.04 -17.07 28.90
CA PHE A 39 -23.48 -17.82 27.73
C PHE A 39 -25.00 -17.97 27.61
N GLU A 40 -25.78 -17.10 28.30
CA GLU A 40 -27.21 -16.99 28.03
C GLU A 40 -27.44 -16.37 26.65
N GLN A 41 -28.31 -16.99 25.85
CA GLN A 41 -28.60 -16.51 24.49
C GLN A 41 -29.21 -15.10 24.55
N PRO A 42 -28.67 -14.11 23.81
CA PRO A 42 -29.27 -12.79 23.71
C PRO A 42 -30.62 -12.85 22.98
N LEU A 43 -31.54 -11.97 23.39
CA LEU A 43 -32.77 -11.73 22.65
C LEU A 43 -32.52 -10.66 21.59
N VAL A 44 -32.49 -11.04 20.32
CA VAL A 44 -32.31 -10.11 19.20
C VAL A 44 -33.71 -9.70 18.67
N PRO A 45 -34.09 -8.42 18.77
CA PRO A 45 -35.37 -7.95 18.25
C PRO A 45 -35.43 -8.06 16.71
N GLU A 46 -36.57 -8.49 16.16
CA GLU A 46 -36.78 -8.53 14.70
C GLU A 46 -37.18 -7.14 14.13
N THR A 47 -36.50 -6.06 14.57
CA THR A 47 -36.84 -4.68 14.20
C THR A 47 -35.77 -4.00 13.39
N GLU A 48 -34.50 -4.33 13.63
CA GLU A 48 -33.36 -3.83 12.86
C GLU A 48 -32.65 -4.97 12.14
N THR A 49 -32.05 -4.68 11.01
CA THR A 49 -31.36 -5.68 10.20
C THR A 49 -30.04 -5.18 9.69
N ILE A 50 -29.13 -6.12 9.44
CA ILE A 50 -27.83 -5.88 8.82
C ILE A 50 -27.56 -6.97 7.76
N ASP A 51 -26.90 -6.62 6.67
CA ASP A 51 -26.44 -7.62 5.72
C ASP A 51 -25.12 -8.27 6.19
N VAL A 52 -25.02 -9.57 6.02
CA VAL A 52 -23.82 -10.36 6.29
C VAL A 52 -23.36 -10.96 4.95
N PRO A 53 -22.09 -10.80 4.58
CA PRO A 53 -21.01 -10.17 5.33
C PRO A 53 -21.05 -8.63 5.35
N SER A 54 -20.68 -8.02 6.48
CA SER A 54 -20.47 -6.58 6.60
C SER A 54 -19.76 -6.20 7.89
N HIS A 55 -19.33 -4.93 7.98
CA HIS A 55 -18.88 -4.28 9.21
C HIS A 55 -19.97 -3.36 9.72
N TRP A 56 -20.45 -3.51 10.97
CA TRP A 56 -21.58 -2.74 11.47
C TRP A 56 -21.24 -1.24 11.56
N VAL A 57 -19.99 -0.87 11.86
CA VAL A 57 -19.54 0.53 11.94
C VAL A 57 -19.63 1.28 10.61
N LEU A 58 -19.69 0.56 9.48
CA LEU A 58 -19.88 1.13 8.15
C LEU A 58 -21.35 1.18 7.70
N ARG A 59 -22.30 0.66 8.50
CA ARG A 59 -23.72 0.48 8.11
C ARG A 59 -24.68 1.38 8.88
N GLY A 60 -24.46 1.59 10.11
CA GLY A 60 -25.42 2.27 11.01
C GLY A 60 -25.48 3.78 10.88
N GLU A 61 -24.84 4.42 9.92
CA GLU A 61 -24.74 5.90 9.82
C GLU A 61 -24.29 6.53 11.16
N GLY A 62 -23.32 5.90 11.83
CA GLY A 62 -22.80 6.30 13.13
C GLY A 62 -23.63 5.85 14.34
N ARG A 63 -24.82 5.24 14.14
CA ARG A 63 -25.66 4.70 15.26
C ARG A 63 -25.03 3.45 15.88
N TRP A 64 -24.25 2.70 15.13
CA TRP A 64 -23.61 1.46 15.54
C TRP A 64 -22.10 1.63 15.75
N GLY A 65 -21.69 2.77 16.33
CA GLY A 65 -20.28 3.13 16.49
C GLY A 65 -19.67 3.69 15.22
N ALA A 66 -18.35 3.77 15.20
CA ALA A 66 -17.57 4.31 14.09
C ALA A 66 -16.30 3.48 13.86
N PRO A 67 -15.71 3.50 12.65
CA PRO A 67 -14.37 2.99 12.42
C PRO A 67 -13.34 3.70 13.30
N ALA A 68 -12.28 3.01 13.71
CA ALA A 68 -11.12 3.59 14.35
C ALA A 68 -9.86 3.11 13.61
N TYR A 69 -8.89 4.00 13.47
CA TYR A 69 -7.62 3.69 12.82
C TYR A 69 -6.45 3.97 13.76
N THR A 70 -5.65 2.95 14.00
CA THR A 70 -4.35 3.07 14.69
C THR A 70 -3.29 2.26 13.94
N ASN A 71 -2.05 2.69 14.05
CA ASN A 71 -0.89 2.00 13.48
C ASN A 71 -0.13 1.25 14.59
N VAL A 72 0.48 1.97 15.54
CA VAL A 72 1.35 1.40 16.57
C VAL A 72 0.74 1.39 17.97
N ASP A 73 -0.48 1.85 18.10
CA ASP A 73 -1.17 1.99 19.38
C ASP A 73 -2.48 1.20 19.40
N PHE A 74 -2.71 0.40 20.44
CA PHE A 74 -4.04 -0.16 20.63
C PHE A 74 -5.06 0.93 20.94
N PRO A 75 -6.27 0.89 20.36
CA PRO A 75 -7.33 1.85 20.67
C PRO A 75 -7.98 1.62 22.05
N PHE A 76 -7.34 0.80 22.89
CA PHE A 76 -7.79 0.45 24.23
C PHE A 76 -6.60 0.25 25.19
N PRO A 77 -6.82 0.23 26.52
CA PRO A 77 -5.75 0.00 27.50
C PRO A 77 -5.06 -1.35 27.31
N VAL A 78 -3.73 -1.35 27.32
CA VAL A 78 -2.92 -2.57 27.13
C VAL A 78 -2.78 -3.31 28.46
N ASP A 79 -3.62 -4.31 28.69
CA ASP A 79 -3.62 -5.18 29.89
C ASP A 79 -3.98 -6.63 29.50
N PRO A 80 -3.13 -7.32 28.69
CA PRO A 80 -3.45 -8.63 28.18
C PRO A 80 -3.61 -9.69 29.29
N PRO A 81 -4.58 -10.58 29.22
CA PRO A 81 -5.48 -10.86 28.10
C PRO A 81 -6.87 -10.17 28.18
N PHE A 82 -7.02 -9.12 28.95
CA PHE A 82 -8.31 -8.51 29.27
C PHE A 82 -8.70 -7.46 28.22
N PRO A 83 -9.87 -7.60 27.53
CA PRO A 83 -10.38 -6.56 26.68
C PRO A 83 -10.90 -5.36 27.51
N PRO A 84 -11.09 -4.17 26.90
CA PRO A 84 -11.63 -3.03 27.62
C PRO A 84 -13.04 -3.28 28.13
N GLU A 85 -13.46 -2.57 29.20
CA GLU A 85 -14.84 -2.64 29.73
C GLU A 85 -15.82 -1.99 28.73
N ASP A 86 -15.45 -0.88 28.12
CA ASP A 86 -16.18 -0.25 27.01
C ASP A 86 -15.93 -1.02 25.71
N ASN A 87 -16.58 -2.16 25.58
CA ASN A 87 -16.41 -3.09 24.47
C ASN A 87 -17.72 -3.24 23.70
N PRO A 88 -17.86 -2.62 22.53
CA PRO A 88 -19.06 -2.73 21.73
C PRO A 88 -19.36 -4.17 21.28
N VAL A 89 -20.65 -4.48 21.21
CA VAL A 89 -21.16 -5.82 20.87
C VAL A 89 -22.26 -5.71 19.82
N GLY A 90 -22.20 -6.60 18.83
CA GLY A 90 -23.29 -6.85 17.90
C GLY A 90 -23.93 -8.21 18.14
N ASP A 91 -25.23 -8.23 18.42
CA ASP A 91 -26.03 -9.45 18.52
C ASP A 91 -26.76 -9.67 17.19
N TYR A 92 -26.56 -10.84 16.59
CA TYR A 92 -27.17 -11.22 15.30
C TYR A 92 -28.11 -12.39 15.46
N SER A 93 -29.17 -12.45 14.68
CA SER A 93 -30.05 -13.60 14.60
C SER A 93 -30.56 -13.86 13.19
N ARG A 94 -30.64 -15.13 12.80
CA ARG A 94 -31.19 -15.54 11.52
C ARG A 94 -31.94 -16.85 11.60
N HIS A 95 -33.11 -16.89 10.93
CA HIS A 95 -33.83 -18.12 10.70
C HIS A 95 -33.34 -18.81 9.45
N PHE A 96 -33.23 -20.12 9.47
CA PHE A 96 -32.82 -20.93 8.33
C PHE A 96 -33.47 -22.30 8.34
N ILE A 97 -33.50 -22.93 7.16
CA ILE A 97 -33.99 -24.30 6.98
C ILE A 97 -32.83 -25.17 6.57
N CYS A 98 -32.56 -26.20 7.40
CA CYS A 98 -31.57 -27.22 7.05
C CYS A 98 -32.25 -28.29 6.13
N PRO A 99 -31.60 -28.73 5.00
CA PRO A 99 -32.15 -29.75 4.15
C PRO A 99 -32.47 -31.07 4.93
N GLU A 100 -33.69 -31.60 4.80
CA GLU A 100 -34.10 -32.85 5.47
C GLU A 100 -33.19 -34.01 5.12
N SER A 101 -32.68 -34.05 3.88
CA SER A 101 -31.71 -35.07 3.44
C SER A 101 -30.43 -35.05 4.29
N TRP A 102 -29.98 -33.90 4.79
CA TRP A 102 -28.80 -33.79 5.65
C TRP A 102 -29.10 -34.33 7.05
N LEU A 103 -30.25 -33.98 7.61
CA LEU A 103 -30.68 -34.42 8.94
C LEU A 103 -30.87 -35.95 9.02
N SER A 104 -31.30 -36.59 7.93
CA SER A 104 -31.61 -38.03 7.90
C SER A 104 -30.45 -38.92 7.47
N SER A 105 -29.34 -38.39 7.00
CA SER A 105 -28.26 -39.15 6.35
C SER A 105 -27.17 -39.67 7.29
N GLY A 106 -27.15 -39.27 8.56
CA GLY A 106 -26.13 -39.65 9.54
C GLY A 106 -24.76 -39.03 9.29
N GLY A 107 -24.70 -37.93 8.51
CA GLY A 107 -23.53 -37.11 8.34
C GLY A 107 -23.35 -36.09 9.49
N GLN A 108 -22.41 -35.20 9.33
CA GLN A 108 -22.19 -34.09 10.25
C GLN A 108 -22.57 -32.75 9.57
N ILE A 109 -23.20 -31.85 10.29
CA ILE A 109 -23.55 -30.53 9.80
C ILE A 109 -22.75 -29.49 10.64
N ARG A 110 -21.94 -28.70 9.94
CA ARG A 110 -21.11 -27.67 10.56
C ARG A 110 -21.61 -26.29 10.15
N LEU A 111 -21.65 -25.38 11.12
CA LEU A 111 -21.81 -23.96 10.88
C LEU A 111 -20.39 -23.37 10.74
N ARG A 112 -20.12 -22.70 9.63
CA ARG A 112 -18.82 -22.13 9.31
C ARG A 112 -18.90 -20.64 9.11
N PHE A 113 -17.93 -19.92 9.70
CA PHE A 113 -17.67 -18.50 9.52
C PHE A 113 -16.28 -18.36 8.89
N GLU A 114 -16.14 -17.62 7.80
CA GLU A 114 -14.86 -17.41 7.14
C GLU A 114 -14.03 -16.28 7.77
N GLY A 115 -14.67 -15.37 8.53
CA GLY A 115 -14.01 -14.29 9.27
C GLY A 115 -14.99 -13.48 10.10
N VAL A 116 -14.65 -13.25 11.37
CA VAL A 116 -15.44 -12.46 12.34
C VAL A 116 -14.49 -11.69 13.24
N GLU A 117 -14.60 -10.39 13.27
CA GLU A 117 -13.77 -9.55 14.14
C GLU A 117 -14.54 -9.14 15.37
N SER A 118 -14.04 -9.44 16.59
CA SER A 118 -12.83 -10.19 16.96
C SER A 118 -13.16 -11.53 17.62
N GLN A 119 -14.26 -11.60 18.41
CA GLN A 119 -14.73 -12.80 19.10
C GLN A 119 -16.18 -13.08 18.75
N ILE A 120 -16.48 -14.34 18.48
CA ILE A 120 -17.86 -14.80 18.25
C ILE A 120 -18.29 -15.82 19.29
N ILE A 121 -19.51 -15.67 19.81
CA ILE A 121 -20.22 -16.67 20.62
C ILE A 121 -21.45 -17.12 19.82
N VAL A 122 -21.72 -18.42 19.78
CA VAL A 122 -22.71 -19.02 18.90
C VAL A 122 -23.73 -19.83 19.67
N TRP A 123 -25.02 -19.61 19.36
CA TRP A 123 -26.15 -20.44 19.78
C TRP A 123 -26.95 -20.92 18.57
N VAL A 124 -27.49 -22.12 18.67
CA VAL A 124 -28.43 -22.67 17.70
C VAL A 124 -29.64 -23.21 18.45
N ASN A 125 -30.84 -22.78 18.05
CA ASN A 125 -32.11 -23.18 18.71
C ASN A 125 -32.10 -23.00 20.24
N GLY A 126 -31.49 -21.94 20.73
CA GLY A 126 -31.40 -21.64 22.17
C GLY A 126 -30.29 -22.37 22.91
N GLN A 127 -29.53 -23.22 22.26
CA GLN A 127 -28.44 -23.97 22.85
C GLN A 127 -27.09 -23.34 22.54
N TRP A 128 -26.27 -23.10 23.55
CA TRP A 128 -24.89 -22.65 23.37
C TRP A 128 -24.06 -23.72 22.65
N ILE A 129 -23.35 -23.32 21.60
CA ILE A 129 -22.57 -24.21 20.76
C ILE A 129 -21.05 -24.03 21.04
N GLY A 130 -20.60 -22.80 21.22
CA GLY A 130 -19.21 -22.51 21.44
C GLY A 130 -18.84 -21.06 21.20
N MET A 131 -17.55 -20.77 21.34
CA MET A 131 -16.96 -19.47 21.04
C MET A 131 -15.65 -19.64 20.25
N ALA A 132 -15.26 -18.60 19.52
CA ALA A 132 -14.02 -18.56 18.77
C ALA A 132 -13.42 -17.17 18.71
N ARG A 133 -12.10 -17.09 18.46
CA ARG A 133 -11.30 -15.87 18.26
C ARG A 133 -10.36 -16.07 17.08
N GLY A 134 -9.81 -14.98 16.56
CA GLY A 134 -8.97 -14.97 15.36
C GLY A 134 -9.78 -14.46 14.18
N SER A 135 -9.68 -13.14 13.94
CA SER A 135 -10.62 -12.41 13.09
C SER A 135 -10.60 -12.86 11.64
N ARG A 136 -9.42 -13.18 11.09
CA ARG A 136 -9.23 -13.51 9.66
C ARG A 136 -9.10 -15.01 9.43
N LEU A 137 -9.45 -15.82 10.44
CA LEU A 137 -9.41 -17.28 10.39
C LEU A 137 -10.81 -17.87 10.31
N ALA A 138 -10.96 -18.98 9.58
CA ALA A 138 -12.25 -19.67 9.48
C ALA A 138 -12.58 -20.46 10.76
N HIS A 139 -13.81 -20.37 11.23
CA HIS A 139 -14.32 -21.06 12.41
C HIS A 139 -15.43 -22.06 12.04
N GLU A 140 -15.34 -23.29 12.53
CA GLU A 140 -16.37 -24.32 12.31
C GLU A 140 -16.91 -24.86 13.65
N PHE A 141 -18.23 -24.96 13.73
CA PHE A 141 -18.95 -25.49 14.88
C PHE A 141 -19.84 -26.66 14.44
N ASP A 142 -19.76 -27.80 15.14
CA ASP A 142 -20.67 -28.93 14.93
C ASP A 142 -22.03 -28.59 15.54
N ILE A 143 -23.06 -28.54 14.71
CA ILE A 143 -24.42 -28.24 15.12
C ILE A 143 -25.40 -29.39 14.87
N THR A 144 -24.88 -30.59 14.50
CA THR A 144 -25.66 -31.72 14.07
C THR A 144 -26.77 -32.11 15.06
N GLU A 145 -26.42 -32.18 16.35
CA GLU A 145 -27.33 -32.67 17.40
C GLU A 145 -28.40 -31.64 17.84
N VAL A 146 -28.22 -30.38 17.49
CA VAL A 146 -29.13 -29.27 17.92
C VAL A 146 -30.11 -28.84 16.84
N LEU A 147 -29.96 -29.36 15.61
CA LEU A 147 -30.84 -29.05 14.51
C LEU A 147 -32.14 -29.82 14.59
N VAL A 148 -33.23 -29.16 14.17
CA VAL A 148 -34.56 -29.75 14.07
C VAL A 148 -35.09 -29.71 12.64
N PRO A 149 -36.02 -30.62 12.27
CA PRO A 149 -36.73 -30.51 11.00
C PRO A 149 -37.53 -29.20 10.94
N GLY A 150 -37.47 -28.55 9.78
CA GLY A 150 -38.11 -27.24 9.58
C GLY A 150 -37.21 -26.06 9.91
N GLU A 151 -37.78 -25.05 10.54
CA GLU A 151 -37.09 -23.82 10.84
C GLU A 151 -36.17 -23.95 12.04
N ASN A 152 -34.94 -23.44 11.91
CA ASN A 152 -33.91 -23.36 12.93
C ASN A 152 -33.49 -21.90 13.06
N THR A 153 -32.97 -21.52 14.22
CA THR A 153 -32.44 -20.19 14.48
C THR A 153 -30.98 -20.24 14.92
N VAL A 154 -30.14 -19.49 14.27
CA VAL A 154 -28.77 -19.19 14.72
C VAL A 154 -28.75 -17.81 15.36
N THR A 155 -28.09 -17.69 16.50
CA THR A 155 -27.86 -16.42 17.20
C THR A 155 -26.38 -16.28 17.49
N LEU A 156 -25.84 -15.09 17.28
CA LEU A 156 -24.44 -14.77 17.47
C LEU A 156 -24.33 -13.57 18.39
N ARG A 157 -23.29 -13.55 19.22
CA ARG A 157 -22.77 -12.35 19.87
C ARG A 157 -21.34 -12.13 19.38
N VAL A 158 -21.08 -10.95 18.82
CA VAL A 158 -19.76 -10.57 18.30
C VAL A 158 -19.26 -9.40 19.14
N HIS A 159 -18.10 -9.58 19.78
CA HIS A 159 -17.41 -8.51 20.53
C HIS A 159 -16.39 -7.83 19.62
N GLN A 160 -16.34 -6.49 19.66
CA GLN A 160 -15.37 -5.71 18.91
C GLN A 160 -13.94 -6.02 19.35
N PHE A 161 -13.69 -6.11 20.64
CA PHE A 161 -12.37 -6.43 21.19
C PHE A 161 -12.40 -7.73 21.99
N SER A 162 -11.28 -8.42 22.03
CA SER A 162 -11.11 -9.67 22.78
C SER A 162 -9.65 -9.85 23.18
N ALA A 163 -9.34 -10.93 23.90
CA ALA A 163 -7.96 -11.32 24.10
C ALA A 163 -7.21 -11.56 22.76
N GLY A 164 -7.91 -11.93 21.69
CA GLY A 164 -7.34 -12.08 20.35
C GLY A 164 -6.85 -10.77 19.76
N SER A 165 -7.46 -9.65 20.11
CA SER A 165 -7.10 -8.32 19.60
C SER A 165 -5.67 -7.90 19.93
N TYR A 166 -5.07 -8.44 21.00
CA TYR A 166 -3.66 -8.23 21.32
C TYR A 166 -2.67 -8.90 20.35
N LEU A 167 -3.17 -9.76 19.46
CA LEU A 167 -2.39 -10.39 18.37
C LEU A 167 -2.80 -9.88 16.99
N GLU A 168 -3.66 -8.86 16.91
CA GLU A 168 -4.30 -8.39 15.69
C GLU A 168 -4.18 -6.85 15.56
N ASP A 169 -3.01 -6.33 15.89
CA ASP A 169 -2.67 -4.91 15.91
C ASP A 169 -2.07 -4.45 14.57
N GLN A 170 -2.69 -4.85 13.47
CA GLN A 170 -2.24 -4.48 12.13
C GLN A 170 -2.48 -3.01 11.86
N ASP A 171 -1.57 -2.37 11.11
CA ASP A 171 -1.69 -0.99 10.62
C ASP A 171 -2.87 -0.87 9.66
N GLN A 172 -4.08 -0.81 10.21
CA GLN A 172 -5.32 -0.58 9.46
C GLN A 172 -6.51 -0.28 10.39
N TRP A 173 -7.66 -0.05 9.77
CA TRP A 173 -8.92 0.19 10.45
C TRP A 173 -9.37 -0.99 11.34
N TRP A 174 -9.83 -0.71 12.54
CA TRP A 174 -10.60 -1.63 13.37
C TRP A 174 -12.03 -1.66 12.87
N LEU A 175 -12.43 -2.77 12.22
CA LEU A 175 -13.72 -2.92 11.55
C LEU A 175 -14.45 -4.16 12.06
N PRO A 176 -15.18 -4.07 13.19
CA PRO A 176 -15.86 -5.21 13.77
C PRO A 176 -17.02 -5.71 12.92
N GLY A 177 -17.37 -6.98 13.10
CA GLY A 177 -18.54 -7.60 12.47
C GLY A 177 -18.25 -8.97 11.85
N VAL A 178 -19.30 -9.55 11.27
CA VAL A 178 -19.21 -10.76 10.44
C VAL A 178 -18.90 -10.33 9.01
N PHE A 179 -17.61 -10.21 8.67
CA PHE A 179 -17.18 -9.56 7.43
C PHE A 179 -16.81 -10.53 6.28
N ARG A 180 -16.83 -11.84 6.56
CA ARG A 180 -16.72 -12.89 5.55
C ARG A 180 -17.93 -13.82 5.64
N SER A 181 -18.11 -14.66 4.63
CA SER A 181 -19.29 -15.52 4.46
C SER A 181 -19.58 -16.46 5.63
N VAL A 182 -20.85 -16.72 5.84
CA VAL A 182 -21.38 -17.71 6.79
C VAL A 182 -22.08 -18.82 6.00
N SER A 183 -21.80 -20.08 6.33
CA SER A 183 -22.40 -21.21 5.64
C SER A 183 -22.65 -22.42 6.54
N LEU A 184 -23.61 -23.24 6.16
CA LEU A 184 -23.71 -24.60 6.64
C LEU A 184 -22.92 -25.54 5.73
N ARG A 185 -22.19 -26.47 6.33
CA ARG A 185 -21.42 -27.49 5.63
C ARG A 185 -21.86 -28.88 6.05
N TYR A 186 -22.34 -29.67 5.07
CA TYR A 186 -22.68 -31.05 5.28
C TYR A 186 -21.52 -31.97 4.92
N LEU A 187 -21.10 -32.79 5.87
CA LEU A 187 -20.08 -33.83 5.69
C LEU A 187 -20.73 -35.22 5.81
N PRO A 188 -20.81 -36.01 4.74
CA PRO A 188 -21.26 -37.38 4.79
C PRO A 188 -20.50 -38.24 5.81
N ALA A 189 -21.12 -39.33 6.29
CA ALA A 189 -20.47 -40.21 7.26
C ALA A 189 -19.17 -40.85 6.74
N PHE A 190 -19.03 -40.94 5.40
CA PHE A 190 -17.76 -41.28 4.75
C PHE A 190 -17.46 -40.17 3.74
N SER A 191 -16.49 -39.31 4.09
CA SER A 191 -16.17 -38.08 3.34
C SER A 191 -14.72 -37.67 3.52
N ILE A 192 -14.18 -36.94 2.55
CA ILE A 192 -12.86 -36.28 2.67
C ILE A 192 -13.04 -35.01 3.50
N GLU A 193 -12.50 -35.01 4.72
CA GLU A 193 -12.48 -33.83 5.60
C GLU A 193 -11.36 -32.85 5.26
N ASP A 194 -10.20 -33.39 4.85
CA ASP A 194 -9.03 -32.60 4.50
C ASP A 194 -8.24 -33.27 3.37
N LEU A 195 -7.63 -32.45 2.54
CA LEU A 195 -6.91 -32.90 1.34
C LEU A 195 -5.70 -32.03 1.11
N TRP A 196 -4.54 -32.63 0.91
CA TRP A 196 -3.34 -31.99 0.44
C TRP A 196 -2.73 -32.74 -0.72
N ILE A 197 -2.59 -32.09 -1.88
CA ILE A 197 -1.81 -32.59 -3.01
C ILE A 197 -0.54 -31.74 -3.06
N ASN A 198 0.53 -32.22 -2.43
CA ASN A 198 1.80 -31.54 -2.43
C ASN A 198 2.53 -31.82 -3.74
N THR A 199 2.54 -30.85 -4.64
CA THR A 199 3.16 -30.91 -5.96
C THR A 199 4.63 -30.54 -5.91
N ASP A 200 5.41 -31.12 -6.81
CA ASP A 200 6.82 -30.79 -6.99
C ASP A 200 7.19 -30.80 -8.49
N TYR A 201 8.25 -30.11 -8.85
CA TYR A 201 8.77 -30.00 -10.22
C TYR A 201 10.28 -30.18 -10.27
N GLU A 202 10.75 -31.06 -11.16
CA GLU A 202 12.17 -31.23 -11.38
C GLU A 202 12.47 -31.55 -12.84
N ALA A 203 13.31 -30.75 -13.49
CA ALA A 203 13.81 -30.99 -14.86
C ALA A 203 12.72 -31.37 -15.88
N GLY A 204 11.57 -30.70 -15.85
CA GLY A 204 10.45 -30.94 -16.77
C GLY A 204 9.50 -32.05 -16.32
N GLN A 205 9.74 -32.69 -15.18
CA GLN A 205 8.90 -33.74 -14.64
C GLN A 205 8.10 -33.25 -13.44
N GLY A 206 6.84 -33.65 -13.36
CA GLY A 206 5.95 -33.38 -12.24
C GLY A 206 5.89 -34.54 -11.26
N PHE A 207 5.86 -34.23 -9.99
CA PHE A 207 5.68 -35.18 -8.89
C PHE A 207 4.59 -34.70 -7.96
N ALA A 208 3.97 -35.61 -7.24
CA ALA A 208 3.02 -35.29 -6.20
C ALA A 208 2.99 -36.31 -5.08
N THR A 209 2.61 -35.87 -3.88
CA THR A 209 2.15 -36.75 -2.79
C THR A 209 0.70 -36.39 -2.45
N LEU A 210 -0.11 -37.38 -2.13
CA LEU A 210 -1.49 -37.19 -1.69
C LEU A 210 -1.60 -37.50 -0.21
N GLU A 211 -2.14 -36.54 0.56
CA GLU A 211 -2.49 -36.69 1.96
C GLU A 211 -3.99 -36.45 2.15
N LEU A 212 -4.67 -37.36 2.85
CA LEU A 212 -6.11 -37.28 3.14
C LEU A 212 -6.38 -37.44 4.65
N ARG A 213 -7.36 -36.68 5.14
CA ARG A 213 -8.10 -37.00 6.37
C ARG A 213 -9.52 -37.37 5.96
N VAL A 214 -9.90 -38.61 6.23
CA VAL A 214 -11.19 -39.19 5.75
C VAL A 214 -12.04 -39.61 6.94
N ARG A 215 -13.20 -38.95 7.07
CA ARG A 215 -14.21 -39.29 8.07
C ARG A 215 -14.74 -40.69 7.77
N GLY A 216 -14.89 -41.48 8.81
CA GLY A 216 -15.43 -42.85 8.71
C GLY A 216 -14.42 -43.90 8.21
N ALA A 217 -13.18 -43.52 7.90
CA ALA A 217 -12.10 -44.46 7.61
C ALA A 217 -11.29 -44.75 8.86
N GLN A 218 -11.01 -46.06 9.11
CA GLN A 218 -10.22 -46.49 10.29
C GLN A 218 -9.20 -47.61 9.94
N SER A 219 -9.17 -48.05 8.70
CA SER A 219 -8.21 -49.10 8.26
C SER A 219 -6.79 -48.58 8.21
N GLU A 220 -5.81 -49.49 8.28
CA GLU A 220 -4.37 -49.15 8.17
C GLU A 220 -4.00 -48.61 6.77
N THR A 221 -4.79 -48.97 5.76
CA THR A 221 -4.62 -48.49 4.39
C THR A 221 -5.93 -47.99 3.83
N LEU A 222 -5.88 -47.04 2.91
CA LEU A 222 -7.00 -46.47 2.20
C LEU A 222 -6.67 -46.41 0.70
N GLU A 223 -7.59 -46.75 -0.16
CA GLU A 223 -7.46 -46.49 -1.59
C GLU A 223 -8.03 -45.11 -1.91
N ALA A 224 -7.40 -44.41 -2.86
CA ALA A 224 -7.88 -43.15 -3.38
C ALA A 224 -7.71 -43.11 -4.91
N ASN A 225 -8.72 -42.61 -5.60
CA ASN A 225 -8.64 -42.29 -7.01
C ASN A 225 -8.17 -40.82 -7.15
N LEU A 226 -7.08 -40.63 -7.88
CA LEU A 226 -6.56 -39.33 -8.27
C LEU A 226 -6.57 -39.25 -9.79
N ASP A 227 -7.29 -38.29 -10.36
CA ASP A 227 -7.33 -38.00 -11.79
C ASP A 227 -6.88 -36.56 -12.03
N ILE A 228 -5.82 -36.37 -12.82
CA ILE A 228 -5.26 -35.04 -13.15
C ILE A 228 -5.39 -34.86 -14.66
N GLU A 229 -6.04 -33.77 -15.07
CA GLU A 229 -6.30 -33.45 -16.47
C GLU A 229 -5.01 -33.45 -17.30
N GLY A 230 -5.00 -34.27 -18.35
CA GLY A 230 -3.87 -34.43 -19.27
C GLY A 230 -2.69 -35.25 -18.73
N LEU A 231 -2.71 -35.68 -17.45
CA LEU A 231 -1.66 -36.51 -16.83
C LEU A 231 -2.16 -37.92 -16.50
N GLY A 232 -3.48 -38.13 -16.51
CA GLY A 232 -4.12 -39.43 -16.35
C GLY A 232 -4.69 -39.69 -14.96
N ALA A 233 -5.38 -40.83 -14.83
CA ALA A 233 -6.00 -41.30 -13.60
C ALA A 233 -5.20 -42.44 -12.98
N SER A 234 -5.09 -42.45 -11.67
CA SER A 234 -4.39 -43.45 -10.88
C SER A 234 -5.21 -43.85 -9.65
N THR A 235 -5.23 -45.12 -9.29
CA THR A 235 -5.69 -45.54 -7.96
C THR A 235 -4.46 -45.74 -7.07
N LEU A 236 -4.45 -45.07 -5.95
CA LEU A 236 -3.34 -45.03 -5.03
C LEU A 236 -3.70 -45.75 -3.73
N THR A 237 -2.74 -46.44 -3.16
CA THR A 237 -2.85 -46.99 -1.79
C THR A 237 -2.14 -46.06 -0.84
N LEU A 238 -2.88 -45.52 0.12
CA LEU A 238 -2.36 -44.61 1.14
C LEU A 238 -2.21 -45.38 2.45
N ALA A 239 -1.10 -45.13 3.17
CA ALA A 239 -0.87 -45.68 4.49
C ALA A 239 -1.34 -44.68 5.56
N ARG A 240 -1.92 -45.18 6.63
CA ARG A 240 -2.36 -44.38 7.78
C ARG A 240 -1.20 -44.06 8.69
N GLY A 241 -0.96 -42.76 8.92
CA GLY A 241 0.01 -42.27 9.90
C GLY A 241 -0.54 -42.27 11.33
N GLU A 242 0.35 -42.05 12.30
CA GLU A 242 0.01 -41.95 13.73
C GLU A 242 -0.97 -40.78 14.01
N ASP A 243 -0.90 -39.73 13.20
CA ASP A 243 -1.78 -38.57 13.23
C ASP A 243 -3.17 -38.82 12.60
N GLY A 244 -3.42 -40.04 12.15
CA GLY A 244 -4.68 -40.45 11.53
C GLY A 244 -4.87 -40.01 10.07
N ARG A 245 -3.91 -39.35 9.48
CA ARG A 245 -3.90 -38.96 8.06
C ARG A 245 -3.40 -40.12 7.19
N TYR A 246 -3.92 -40.22 6.00
CA TYR A 246 -3.56 -41.23 5.01
C TYR A 246 -2.62 -40.59 3.97
N ARG A 247 -1.45 -41.18 3.72
CA ARG A 247 -0.43 -40.67 2.81
C ARG A 247 -0.05 -41.65 1.73
N SER A 248 0.12 -41.14 0.49
CA SER A 248 0.69 -41.92 -0.61
C SER A 248 2.21 -41.87 -0.59
N GLU A 249 2.84 -42.81 -1.29
CA GLU A 249 4.22 -42.62 -1.77
C GLU A 249 4.28 -41.49 -2.79
N ASN A 250 5.50 -41.03 -3.14
CA ASN A 250 5.72 -40.03 -4.18
C ASN A 250 5.31 -40.56 -5.56
N ILE A 251 4.50 -39.83 -6.28
CA ILE A 251 3.90 -40.19 -7.57
C ILE A 251 4.60 -39.41 -8.67
N GLY A 252 5.22 -40.12 -9.61
CA GLY A 252 5.74 -39.52 -10.84
C GLY A 252 4.62 -39.33 -11.87
N LEU A 253 4.38 -38.10 -12.29
CA LEU A 253 3.27 -37.74 -13.19
C LEU A 253 3.73 -37.46 -14.64
N GLY A 254 5.02 -37.65 -14.93
CA GLY A 254 5.58 -37.42 -16.25
C GLY A 254 5.84 -35.96 -16.55
N THR A 255 5.88 -35.62 -17.84
CA THR A 255 6.22 -34.24 -18.28
C THR A 255 5.09 -33.26 -17.97
N VAL A 256 5.46 -32.17 -17.29
CA VAL A 256 4.54 -31.08 -16.94
C VAL A 256 5.12 -29.71 -17.32
N GLN A 257 4.25 -28.76 -17.56
CA GLN A 257 4.62 -27.35 -17.63
C GLN A 257 4.59 -26.77 -16.21
N PRO A 258 5.71 -26.19 -15.73
CA PRO A 258 5.73 -25.61 -14.39
C PRO A 258 4.84 -24.38 -14.29
N TRP A 259 4.31 -24.15 -13.10
CA TRP A 259 3.62 -22.90 -12.76
C TRP A 259 4.66 -21.80 -12.45
N SER A 260 4.42 -20.61 -12.98
CA SER A 260 5.14 -19.38 -12.63
C SER A 260 4.25 -18.16 -12.92
N PRO A 261 4.56 -16.97 -12.41
CA PRO A 261 3.84 -15.74 -12.77
C PRO A 261 3.77 -15.46 -14.27
N GLN A 262 4.81 -15.81 -15.02
CA GLN A 262 4.86 -15.63 -16.47
C GLN A 262 4.04 -16.68 -17.23
N SER A 263 3.82 -17.82 -16.61
CA SER A 263 3.09 -18.96 -17.19
C SER A 263 2.32 -19.70 -16.08
N PRO A 264 1.16 -19.19 -15.65
CA PRO A 264 0.42 -19.72 -14.51
C PRO A 264 -0.38 -20.96 -14.91
N LYS A 265 0.33 -22.03 -15.31
CA LYS A 265 -0.31 -23.27 -15.74
C LYS A 265 -0.87 -24.04 -14.56
N LEU A 266 -2.17 -24.23 -14.57
CA LEU A 266 -2.91 -25.05 -13.63
C LEU A 266 -3.49 -26.30 -14.31
N TYR A 267 -3.55 -27.38 -13.55
CA TYR A 267 -4.13 -28.68 -13.95
C TYR A 267 -5.32 -28.98 -13.06
N ALA A 268 -6.48 -29.29 -13.65
CA ALA A 268 -7.62 -29.72 -12.87
C ALA A 268 -7.38 -31.13 -12.31
N ALA A 269 -7.61 -31.28 -11.01
CA ALA A 269 -7.44 -32.54 -10.30
C ALA A 269 -8.75 -32.94 -9.60
N ARG A 270 -9.04 -34.23 -9.60
CA ARG A 270 -10.19 -34.85 -8.93
C ARG A 270 -9.70 -35.93 -7.99
N VAL A 271 -10.25 -35.94 -6.77
CA VAL A 271 -9.90 -36.94 -5.75
C VAL A 271 -11.14 -37.52 -5.13
N GLN A 272 -11.16 -38.87 -5.01
CA GLN A 272 -12.16 -39.61 -4.26
C GLN A 272 -11.46 -40.67 -3.42
N ALA A 273 -11.85 -40.83 -2.15
CA ALA A 273 -11.44 -41.97 -1.36
C ALA A 273 -12.36 -43.14 -1.56
N VAL A 274 -11.79 -44.37 -1.53
CA VAL A 274 -12.50 -45.64 -1.73
C VAL A 274 -12.54 -46.41 -0.42
N GLY A 275 -13.72 -46.52 0.17
CA GLY A 275 -13.94 -47.27 1.42
C GLY A 275 -14.26 -48.72 1.19
N GLU A 276 -14.56 -49.40 2.28
CA GLU A 276 -14.94 -50.83 2.28
C GLU A 276 -16.10 -51.11 1.33
N GLY A 277 -16.01 -52.20 0.57
CA GLY A 277 -17.03 -52.60 -0.38
C GLY A 277 -17.10 -51.71 -1.65
N GLY A 278 -16.08 -50.86 -1.91
CA GLY A 278 -16.05 -50.00 -3.06
C GLY A 278 -16.90 -48.72 -2.89
N ARG A 279 -17.26 -48.35 -1.65
CA ARG A 279 -17.99 -47.10 -1.38
C ARG A 279 -17.05 -45.90 -1.65
N LEU A 280 -17.55 -44.95 -2.43
CA LEU A 280 -16.79 -43.69 -2.74
C LEU A 280 -17.21 -42.55 -1.82
N THR A 281 -16.27 -41.65 -1.51
CA THR A 281 -16.58 -40.33 -1.01
C THR A 281 -17.16 -39.46 -2.12
N GLU A 282 -17.62 -38.28 -1.79
CA GLU A 282 -17.82 -37.20 -2.75
C GLU A 282 -16.51 -36.88 -3.50
N GLU A 283 -16.62 -36.38 -4.70
CA GLU A 283 -15.49 -35.92 -5.49
C GLU A 283 -15.02 -34.55 -5.01
N ARG A 284 -13.73 -34.41 -4.77
CA ARG A 284 -13.08 -33.12 -4.44
C ARG A 284 -12.30 -32.64 -5.66
N HIS A 285 -12.47 -31.37 -5.98
CA HIS A 285 -11.84 -30.72 -7.10
C HIS A 285 -10.80 -29.72 -6.62
N LEU A 286 -9.61 -29.72 -7.23
CA LEU A 286 -8.53 -28.77 -7.02
C LEU A 286 -7.93 -28.35 -8.35
N ARG A 287 -7.22 -27.22 -8.34
CA ARG A 287 -6.38 -26.79 -9.45
C ARG A 287 -4.93 -26.79 -8.96
N LEU A 288 -4.08 -27.55 -9.60
CA LEU A 288 -2.71 -27.80 -9.19
C LEU A 288 -1.74 -27.08 -10.09
N GLY A 289 -0.78 -26.35 -9.52
CA GLY A 289 0.40 -25.87 -10.22
C GLY A 289 1.62 -26.68 -9.79
N PHE A 290 2.42 -27.16 -10.74
CA PHE A 290 3.68 -27.84 -10.45
C PHE A 290 4.79 -26.83 -10.36
N ARG A 291 5.43 -26.74 -9.21
CA ARG A 291 6.54 -25.81 -8.99
C ARG A 291 7.50 -26.36 -7.94
N ARG A 292 8.74 -25.89 -7.98
CA ARG A 292 9.71 -26.04 -6.90
C ARG A 292 10.25 -24.69 -6.52
N VAL A 293 10.17 -24.35 -5.23
CA VAL A 293 10.84 -23.19 -4.65
C VAL A 293 11.85 -23.70 -3.64
N GLU A 294 13.09 -23.25 -3.75
CA GLU A 294 14.19 -23.74 -2.92
C GLU A 294 15.27 -22.68 -2.75
N ILE A 295 16.08 -22.80 -1.71
CA ILE A 295 17.26 -21.98 -1.48
C ILE A 295 18.50 -22.79 -1.87
N VAL A 296 19.29 -22.28 -2.81
CA VAL A 296 20.51 -22.91 -3.28
C VAL A 296 21.66 -21.90 -3.17
N ASP A 297 22.68 -22.21 -2.39
CA ASP A 297 23.86 -21.36 -2.18
C ASP A 297 23.48 -19.91 -1.78
N GLY A 298 22.49 -19.76 -0.90
CA GLY A 298 21.99 -18.47 -0.42
C GLY A 298 21.12 -17.69 -1.42
N VAL A 299 20.76 -18.29 -2.54
CA VAL A 299 19.91 -17.68 -3.56
C VAL A 299 18.54 -18.36 -3.58
N LEU A 300 17.48 -17.57 -3.57
CA LEU A 300 16.12 -18.07 -3.72
C LEU A 300 15.85 -18.43 -5.19
N HIS A 301 15.42 -19.66 -5.44
CA HIS A 301 15.12 -20.17 -6.76
C HIS A 301 13.67 -20.62 -6.89
N ALA A 302 13.10 -20.41 -8.07
CA ALA A 302 11.85 -21.01 -8.49
C ALA A 302 12.06 -21.78 -9.80
N ASN A 303 11.70 -23.08 -9.80
CA ASN A 303 11.84 -23.97 -10.95
C ASN A 303 13.28 -24.02 -11.51
N GLY A 304 14.29 -23.91 -10.62
CA GLY A 304 15.72 -23.94 -10.97
C GLY A 304 16.30 -22.63 -11.50
N HIS A 305 15.54 -21.53 -11.41
CA HIS A 305 16.00 -20.19 -11.81
C HIS A 305 15.96 -19.24 -10.60
N PRO A 306 16.91 -18.30 -10.47
CA PRO A 306 16.85 -17.26 -9.45
C PRO A 306 15.50 -16.53 -9.49
N LEU A 307 14.90 -16.33 -8.32
CA LEU A 307 13.61 -15.62 -8.16
C LEU A 307 13.86 -14.16 -7.80
N THR A 308 13.29 -13.27 -8.57
CA THR A 308 13.24 -11.83 -8.26
C THR A 308 11.80 -11.39 -8.04
N LEU A 309 11.55 -10.75 -6.92
CA LEU A 309 10.23 -10.28 -6.48
C LEU A 309 10.11 -8.78 -6.69
N ASN A 310 9.28 -8.37 -7.65
CA ASN A 310 8.76 -7.01 -7.77
C ASN A 310 7.39 -7.02 -7.08
N GLY A 311 7.41 -6.92 -5.76
CA GLY A 311 6.24 -7.16 -4.93
C GLY A 311 5.64 -5.89 -4.34
N VAL A 312 4.42 -6.07 -3.82
CA VAL A 312 3.71 -5.07 -3.00
C VAL A 312 3.11 -5.75 -1.78
N ASN A 313 3.06 -5.02 -0.66
CA ASN A 313 2.22 -5.38 0.48
C ASN A 313 0.76 -5.10 0.13
N ARG A 314 -0.16 -5.93 0.56
CA ARG A 314 -1.57 -5.79 0.21
C ARG A 314 -2.49 -6.16 1.36
N HIS A 315 -3.19 -5.18 1.88
CA HIS A 315 -4.35 -5.35 2.73
C HIS A 315 -5.63 -5.65 1.94
N GLU A 316 -6.61 -6.30 2.59
CA GLU A 316 -7.97 -6.42 2.04
C GLU A 316 -8.78 -5.22 2.48
N ILE A 317 -9.00 -4.26 1.58
CA ILE A 317 -9.75 -3.03 1.88
C ILE A 317 -10.46 -2.48 0.64
N ARG A 318 -11.65 -1.94 0.85
CA ARG A 318 -12.43 -1.18 -0.12
C ARG A 318 -13.03 0.04 0.58
N ALA A 319 -13.03 1.17 -0.09
CA ALA A 319 -13.52 2.43 0.49
C ALA A 319 -15.00 2.40 0.94
N ASP A 320 -15.82 1.54 0.33
CA ASP A 320 -17.27 1.44 0.58
C ASP A 320 -17.65 0.30 1.52
N GLU A 321 -16.85 -0.76 1.61
CA GLU A 321 -17.22 -2.03 2.27
C GLU A 321 -16.19 -2.50 3.31
N GLY A 322 -15.10 -1.75 3.51
CA GLY A 322 -14.02 -2.20 4.39
C GLY A 322 -13.39 -3.50 3.88
N ARG A 323 -13.25 -4.49 4.74
CA ARG A 323 -12.63 -5.80 4.42
C ARG A 323 -13.56 -6.83 3.78
N VAL A 324 -14.79 -6.47 3.43
CA VAL A 324 -15.70 -7.40 2.76
C VAL A 324 -15.18 -7.72 1.36
N PHE A 325 -14.96 -9.01 1.11
CA PHE A 325 -14.38 -9.48 -0.14
C PHE A 325 -15.33 -9.33 -1.33
N SER A 326 -14.77 -8.89 -2.47
CA SER A 326 -15.42 -8.92 -3.78
C SER A 326 -14.48 -9.55 -4.79
N GLU A 327 -14.92 -10.65 -5.42
CA GLU A 327 -14.11 -11.35 -6.43
C GLU A 327 -13.82 -10.46 -7.64
N GLU A 328 -14.81 -9.68 -8.10
CA GLU A 328 -14.66 -8.75 -9.22
C GLU A 328 -13.62 -7.69 -8.93
N PHE A 329 -13.69 -7.06 -7.74
CA PHE A 329 -12.71 -6.06 -7.30
C PHE A 329 -11.32 -6.67 -7.17
N ALA A 330 -11.21 -7.82 -6.51
CA ALA A 330 -9.92 -8.49 -6.31
C ALA A 330 -9.26 -8.89 -7.63
N ARG A 331 -10.04 -9.41 -8.59
CA ARG A 331 -9.54 -9.76 -9.92
C ARG A 331 -9.01 -8.53 -10.66
N THR A 332 -9.80 -7.46 -10.71
CA THR A 332 -9.40 -6.19 -11.34
C THR A 332 -8.12 -5.64 -10.71
N ASP A 333 -8.02 -5.72 -9.39
CA ASP A 333 -6.89 -5.27 -8.59
C ASP A 333 -5.60 -6.05 -8.93
N LEU A 334 -5.68 -7.38 -8.94
CA LEU A 334 -4.54 -8.25 -9.30
C LEU A 334 -4.13 -8.12 -10.78
N GLU A 335 -5.09 -7.93 -11.68
CA GLU A 335 -4.82 -7.68 -13.11
C GLU A 335 -4.14 -6.31 -13.31
N LEU A 336 -4.52 -5.29 -12.56
CA LEU A 336 -3.85 -3.99 -12.56
C LEU A 336 -2.41 -4.12 -12.07
N MET A 337 -2.17 -4.81 -10.94
CA MET A 337 -0.83 -5.13 -10.46
C MET A 337 0.00 -5.80 -11.55
N LYS A 338 -0.55 -6.83 -12.18
CA LYS A 338 0.12 -7.56 -13.26
C LYS A 338 0.49 -6.67 -14.43
N SER A 339 -0.41 -5.74 -14.83
CA SER A 339 -0.17 -4.78 -15.90
C SER A 339 0.98 -3.82 -15.59
N MET A 340 1.21 -3.53 -14.32
CA MET A 340 2.30 -2.70 -13.80
C MET A 340 3.63 -3.46 -13.65
N GLY A 341 3.66 -4.78 -13.93
CA GLY A 341 4.86 -5.60 -13.80
C GLY A 341 5.11 -6.14 -12.40
N ILE A 342 4.15 -5.98 -11.49
CA ILE A 342 4.16 -6.62 -10.17
C ILE A 342 4.00 -8.14 -10.39
N ASN A 343 4.84 -8.92 -9.71
CA ASN A 343 4.84 -10.38 -9.81
C ASN A 343 4.65 -11.09 -8.47
N ALA A 344 4.53 -10.33 -7.38
CA ALA A 344 4.38 -10.88 -6.04
C ALA A 344 3.51 -9.99 -5.14
N ILE A 345 2.83 -10.61 -4.17
CA ILE A 345 2.14 -9.93 -3.07
C ILE A 345 2.56 -10.53 -1.73
N ARG A 346 2.73 -9.69 -0.70
CA ARG A 346 2.73 -10.10 0.69
C ARG A 346 1.36 -9.78 1.25
N THR A 347 0.72 -10.77 1.87
CA THR A 347 -0.65 -10.61 2.40
C THR A 347 -0.61 -9.96 3.78
N SER A 348 -0.24 -8.71 3.80
CA SER A 348 -0.08 -7.91 5.03
C SER A 348 -1.40 -7.75 5.79
N HIS A 349 -1.52 -8.13 7.05
CA HIS A 349 -0.60 -9.00 7.81
C HIS A 349 -1.45 -10.16 8.36
N TYR A 350 -2.13 -10.90 7.47
CA TYR A 350 -3.08 -11.96 7.82
C TYR A 350 -3.42 -12.83 6.59
N PRO A 351 -3.96 -14.04 6.80
CA PRO A 351 -4.49 -14.86 5.71
C PRO A 351 -5.66 -14.17 5.01
N PRO A 352 -5.57 -13.92 3.69
CA PRO A 352 -6.59 -13.21 2.94
C PRO A 352 -7.85 -14.06 2.76
N HIS A 353 -8.89 -13.51 2.15
CA HIS A 353 -10.01 -14.32 1.69
C HIS A 353 -9.49 -15.43 0.74
N PRO A 354 -9.87 -16.71 0.91
CA PRO A 354 -9.25 -17.82 0.18
C PRO A 354 -9.38 -17.70 -1.35
N ARG A 355 -10.45 -17.07 -1.85
CA ARG A 355 -10.62 -16.80 -3.30
C ARG A 355 -9.55 -15.87 -3.88
N LEU A 356 -8.90 -15.02 -3.06
CA LEU A 356 -7.77 -14.23 -3.53
C LEU A 356 -6.61 -15.11 -4.00
N LEU A 357 -6.36 -16.22 -3.28
CA LEU A 357 -5.28 -17.14 -3.61
C LEU A 357 -5.58 -17.93 -4.88
N ASP A 358 -6.86 -18.32 -5.09
CA ASP A 358 -7.28 -18.91 -6.38
C ASP A 358 -7.02 -17.92 -7.54
N LEU A 359 -7.29 -16.63 -7.34
CA LEU A 359 -7.02 -15.59 -8.34
C LEU A 359 -5.52 -15.39 -8.57
N ALA A 360 -4.71 -15.43 -7.49
CA ALA A 360 -3.25 -15.35 -7.61
C ALA A 360 -2.67 -16.55 -8.38
N ASP A 361 -3.22 -17.75 -8.16
CA ASP A 361 -2.87 -18.97 -8.93
C ASP A 361 -3.21 -18.82 -10.41
N GLU A 362 -4.40 -18.24 -10.74
CA GLU A 362 -4.87 -18.04 -12.12
C GLU A 362 -4.11 -16.94 -12.87
N ILE A 363 -3.96 -15.78 -12.24
CA ILE A 363 -3.38 -14.58 -12.86
C ILE A 363 -1.86 -14.68 -12.91
N GLY A 364 -1.28 -15.43 -11.97
CA GLY A 364 0.15 -15.63 -11.84
C GLY A 364 0.82 -14.52 -11.03
N LEU A 365 0.66 -14.59 -9.72
CA LEU A 365 1.39 -13.77 -8.74
C LEU A 365 1.96 -14.69 -7.66
N TRP A 366 3.22 -14.50 -7.30
CA TRP A 366 3.77 -15.15 -6.11
C TRP A 366 3.09 -14.56 -4.86
N VAL A 367 2.92 -15.38 -3.84
CA VAL A 367 2.33 -14.99 -2.56
C VAL A 367 3.28 -15.35 -1.42
N MET A 368 3.68 -14.35 -0.65
CA MET A 368 4.15 -14.52 0.71
C MET A 368 2.92 -14.46 1.60
N LEU A 369 2.44 -15.63 2.04
CA LEU A 369 1.25 -15.71 2.89
C LEU A 369 1.63 -15.49 4.33
N GLU A 370 0.99 -14.50 4.98
CA GLU A 370 1.30 -14.12 6.35
C GLU A 370 0.26 -14.59 7.36
N GLY A 371 0.74 -14.98 8.53
CA GLY A 371 -0.08 -15.35 9.68
C GLY A 371 -0.75 -14.13 10.32
N ASP A 372 -1.90 -14.35 10.98
CA ASP A 372 -2.67 -13.30 11.65
C ASP A 372 -2.07 -12.99 13.04
N ILE A 373 -0.84 -12.47 13.06
CA ILE A 373 -0.06 -12.17 14.28
C ILE A 373 0.62 -10.81 14.11
N GLU A 374 0.21 -9.85 14.93
CA GLU A 374 0.85 -8.57 15.10
C GLU A 374 0.65 -8.04 16.52
N THR A 375 1.73 -7.56 17.14
CA THR A 375 1.74 -7.07 18.52
C THR A 375 2.50 -5.75 18.64
N HIS A 376 2.43 -4.89 17.64
CA HIS A 376 3.25 -3.69 17.50
C HIS A 376 3.10 -2.71 18.67
N GLY A 377 1.91 -2.56 19.24
CA GLY A 377 1.64 -1.71 20.41
C GLY A 377 2.38 -2.10 21.69
N PHE A 378 3.13 -3.21 21.69
CA PHE A 378 4.07 -3.53 22.76
C PHE A 378 5.48 -2.94 22.55
N GLU A 379 5.79 -2.39 21.38
CA GLU A 379 7.09 -1.78 21.10
C GLU A 379 7.28 -0.49 21.89
N GLY A 380 6.58 0.53 21.58
CA GLY A 380 6.60 1.91 22.10
C GLY A 380 7.32 2.13 23.43
N ASP A 381 6.68 2.77 24.37
CA ASP A 381 7.21 3.01 25.74
C ASP A 381 7.43 1.71 26.53
N ARG A 382 6.86 0.58 26.09
CA ARG A 382 6.93 -0.71 26.75
C ARG A 382 8.17 -1.51 26.38
N THR A 383 8.84 -1.19 25.28
CA THR A 383 10.06 -1.89 24.81
C THR A 383 9.92 -3.42 24.82
N TRP A 384 8.77 -3.90 24.30
CA TRP A 384 8.38 -5.31 24.25
C TRP A 384 8.15 -6.00 25.63
N ILE A 385 7.98 -5.24 26.72
CA ILE A 385 7.63 -5.80 28.03
C ILE A 385 6.22 -6.41 27.97
N ASP A 386 6.07 -7.62 28.51
CA ASP A 386 4.83 -8.41 28.53
C ASP A 386 4.29 -8.75 27.11
N ASN A 387 5.15 -8.71 26.09
CA ASN A 387 4.78 -9.07 24.73
C ASN A 387 4.32 -10.54 24.64
N PRO A 388 3.16 -10.81 24.05
CA PRO A 388 2.68 -12.17 23.82
C PRO A 388 3.65 -13.09 23.09
N SER A 389 4.54 -12.58 22.24
CA SER A 389 5.48 -13.37 21.43
C SER A 389 6.46 -14.20 22.26
N ASP A 390 6.79 -13.79 23.49
CA ASP A 390 7.69 -14.54 24.39
C ASP A 390 6.98 -15.09 25.64
N ASP A 391 5.68 -14.85 25.81
CA ASP A 391 4.89 -15.37 26.92
C ASP A 391 4.34 -16.77 26.60
N PRO A 392 4.75 -17.84 27.34
CA PRO A 392 4.31 -19.20 27.07
C PRO A 392 2.79 -19.42 27.19
N ARG A 393 2.06 -18.52 27.85
CA ARG A 393 0.59 -18.60 27.93
C ARG A 393 -0.08 -18.40 26.57
N TRP A 394 0.60 -17.74 25.62
CA TRP A 394 0.11 -17.44 24.30
C TRP A 394 0.55 -18.44 23.21
N GLU A 395 1.46 -19.37 23.51
CA GLU A 395 2.02 -20.32 22.53
C GLU A 395 0.91 -21.04 21.72
N ALA A 396 -0.13 -21.51 22.41
CA ALA A 396 -1.25 -22.18 21.74
C ALA A 396 -1.98 -21.26 20.74
N SER A 397 -2.05 -19.95 21.01
CA SER A 397 -2.69 -18.99 20.10
C SER A 397 -1.83 -18.72 18.86
N TYR A 398 -0.50 -18.69 19.00
CA TYR A 398 0.42 -18.56 17.87
C TYR A 398 0.37 -19.79 16.97
N LEU A 399 0.43 -20.98 17.56
CA LEU A 399 0.31 -22.23 16.82
C LEU A 399 -1.04 -22.37 16.12
N ASP A 400 -2.17 -22.07 16.78
CA ASP A 400 -3.51 -22.15 16.18
C ASP A 400 -3.61 -21.25 14.94
N ARG A 401 -3.07 -20.02 14.99
CA ARG A 401 -3.07 -19.07 13.86
C ARG A 401 -2.23 -19.60 12.70
N THR A 402 -1.04 -20.06 12.97
CA THR A 402 -0.12 -20.60 11.96
C THR A 402 -0.66 -21.91 11.34
N GLU A 403 -1.13 -22.84 12.16
CA GLU A 403 -1.71 -24.10 11.70
C GLU A 403 -2.91 -23.88 10.79
N ARG A 404 -3.83 -23.00 11.19
CA ARG A 404 -5.08 -22.74 10.44
C ARG A 404 -4.80 -22.02 9.15
N ALA A 405 -3.86 -21.09 9.12
CA ALA A 405 -3.43 -20.43 7.88
C ALA A 405 -2.84 -21.45 6.90
N PHE A 406 -1.87 -22.24 7.34
CA PHE A 406 -1.22 -23.25 6.51
C PHE A 406 -2.22 -24.33 6.01
N GLU A 407 -2.97 -24.96 6.91
CA GLU A 407 -3.87 -26.08 6.57
C GLU A 407 -5.00 -25.63 5.64
N ARG A 408 -5.44 -24.36 5.73
CA ARG A 408 -6.43 -23.81 4.79
C ARG A 408 -5.86 -23.66 3.38
N ASP A 409 -4.63 -23.15 3.26
CA ASP A 409 -4.12 -22.60 2.00
C ASP A 409 -2.99 -23.43 1.36
N LYS A 410 -2.62 -24.56 1.95
CA LYS A 410 -1.48 -25.42 1.55
C LYS A 410 -1.51 -25.99 0.11
N ASN A 411 -2.64 -25.89 -0.59
CA ASN A 411 -2.79 -26.40 -1.97
C ASN A 411 -2.52 -25.34 -3.05
N HIS A 412 -2.30 -24.06 -2.68
CA HIS A 412 -2.09 -22.99 -3.65
C HIS A 412 -0.69 -22.97 -4.24
N ALA A 413 -0.61 -22.93 -5.56
CA ALA A 413 0.66 -22.91 -6.29
C ALA A 413 1.39 -21.58 -6.16
N SER A 414 0.67 -20.48 -5.97
CA SER A 414 1.21 -19.14 -5.82
C SER A 414 2.02 -18.92 -4.53
N ILE A 415 1.73 -19.66 -3.46
CA ILE A 415 2.41 -19.48 -2.18
C ILE A 415 3.85 -20.00 -2.27
N PHE A 416 4.84 -19.09 -2.22
CA PHE A 416 6.24 -19.46 -2.25
C PHE A 416 6.87 -19.46 -0.85
N CYS A 417 6.27 -18.72 0.11
CA CYS A 417 6.82 -18.49 1.43
C CYS A 417 5.68 -18.34 2.47
N TRP A 418 5.91 -18.85 3.67
CA TRP A 418 5.04 -18.75 4.83
C TRP A 418 5.64 -17.76 5.81
N SER A 419 5.01 -16.61 5.99
CA SER A 419 5.43 -15.61 6.95
C SER A 419 4.64 -15.78 8.24
N LEU A 420 5.34 -15.73 9.38
CA LEU A 420 4.74 -16.02 10.69
C LEU A 420 3.81 -14.91 11.17
N GLY A 421 4.12 -13.67 10.82
CA GLY A 421 3.41 -12.48 11.25
C GLY A 421 4.20 -11.22 10.95
N ASN A 422 3.74 -10.10 11.49
CA ASN A 422 4.34 -8.78 11.37
C ASN A 422 4.77 -8.27 12.75
N GLU A 423 5.54 -7.25 12.84
CA GLU A 423 5.97 -6.37 13.94
C GLU A 423 5.55 -6.80 15.36
N SER A 424 6.05 -7.97 15.78
CA SER A 424 5.69 -8.63 17.05
C SER A 424 6.91 -8.84 17.96
N GLY A 425 8.01 -8.11 17.71
CA GLY A 425 9.28 -8.36 18.36
C GLY A 425 9.84 -9.74 18.00
N THR A 426 10.48 -10.42 18.94
CA THR A 426 10.89 -11.82 18.75
C THR A 426 10.53 -12.61 20.02
N GLY A 427 10.44 -13.94 19.90
CA GLY A 427 10.12 -14.77 21.06
C GLY A 427 9.91 -16.23 20.74
N ARG A 428 9.78 -17.00 21.80
CA ARG A 428 9.63 -18.45 21.78
C ARG A 428 8.42 -18.95 21.00
N ASN A 429 7.33 -18.17 20.95
CA ASN A 429 6.09 -18.58 20.32
C ASN A 429 6.20 -18.51 18.80
N LEU A 430 6.91 -17.50 18.27
CA LEU A 430 7.27 -17.40 16.85
C LEU A 430 8.22 -18.53 16.44
N ALA A 431 9.23 -18.83 17.27
CA ALA A 431 10.13 -19.97 17.03
C ALA A 431 9.38 -21.31 17.03
N ALA A 432 8.39 -21.49 17.92
CA ALA A 432 7.54 -22.68 17.94
C ALA A 432 6.68 -22.80 16.67
N ALA A 433 6.14 -21.69 16.17
CA ALA A 433 5.36 -21.63 14.93
C ALA A 433 6.24 -21.98 13.70
N ALA A 434 7.46 -21.42 13.61
CA ALA A 434 8.43 -21.77 12.57
C ALA A 434 8.78 -23.26 12.59
N HIS A 435 9.08 -23.79 13.77
CA HIS A 435 9.38 -25.20 13.92
C HIS A 435 8.23 -26.11 13.46
N TRP A 436 6.99 -25.77 13.84
CA TRP A 436 5.80 -26.50 13.39
C TRP A 436 5.68 -26.49 11.85
N LEU A 437 5.90 -25.33 11.19
CA LEU A 437 5.86 -25.23 9.72
C LEU A 437 6.94 -26.09 9.06
N HIS A 438 8.18 -26.06 9.55
CA HIS A 438 9.27 -26.91 9.03
C HIS A 438 8.93 -28.41 9.19
N GLU A 439 8.43 -28.83 10.35
CA GLU A 439 8.00 -30.24 10.54
C GLU A 439 6.85 -30.59 9.60
N ARG A 440 5.83 -29.74 9.52
CA ARG A 440 4.61 -29.99 8.71
C ARG A 440 4.89 -30.08 7.22
N THR A 441 5.85 -29.30 6.74
CA THR A 441 6.27 -29.26 5.33
C THR A 441 7.44 -30.20 5.01
N HIS A 442 7.93 -30.95 6.00
CA HIS A 442 9.12 -31.80 5.90
C HIS A 442 10.35 -31.02 5.43
N GLY A 443 10.52 -29.78 5.92
CA GLY A 443 11.61 -28.87 5.58
C GLY A 443 11.57 -28.30 4.15
N ARG A 444 10.46 -28.40 3.45
CA ARG A 444 10.28 -27.84 2.09
C ARG A 444 9.59 -26.48 2.08
N GLY A 445 8.87 -26.13 3.12
CA GLY A 445 8.26 -24.82 3.27
C GLY A 445 9.32 -23.80 3.65
N ILE A 446 9.38 -22.69 2.93
CA ILE A 446 10.24 -21.57 3.26
C ILE A 446 9.51 -20.70 4.28
N VAL A 447 10.16 -20.42 5.39
CA VAL A 447 9.62 -19.65 6.51
C VAL A 447 10.27 -18.27 6.57
N HIS A 448 9.45 -17.26 6.79
CA HIS A 448 9.84 -15.86 6.90
C HIS A 448 9.28 -15.23 8.18
N TYR A 449 10.03 -14.33 8.77
CA TYR A 449 9.62 -13.37 9.78
C TYR A 449 10.70 -12.29 9.94
N GLU A 450 10.37 -11.01 9.78
CA GLU A 450 11.34 -9.91 9.83
C GLU A 450 11.98 -9.76 11.21
N GLY A 451 11.19 -9.90 12.28
CA GLY A 451 11.67 -9.73 13.65
C GLY A 451 12.69 -10.77 14.13
N ASP A 452 12.96 -11.84 13.39
CA ASP A 452 14.08 -12.76 13.67
C ASP A 452 15.41 -12.20 13.11
N HIS A 453 15.85 -11.09 13.68
CA HIS A 453 17.05 -10.38 13.25
C HIS A 453 18.34 -11.19 13.34
N ALA A 454 18.34 -12.30 14.09
CA ALA A 454 19.48 -13.21 14.22
C ALA A 454 19.38 -14.43 13.29
N MET A 455 18.28 -14.59 12.55
CA MET A 455 17.99 -15.78 11.74
C MET A 455 18.12 -17.08 12.54
N GLU A 456 17.45 -17.18 13.66
CA GLU A 456 17.49 -18.38 14.51
C GLU A 456 16.54 -19.47 14.03
N TYR A 457 15.41 -19.07 13.39
CA TYR A 457 14.33 -19.99 13.00
C TYR A 457 13.71 -19.71 11.62
N VAL A 458 14.16 -18.66 10.89
CA VAL A 458 13.67 -18.35 9.54
C VAL A 458 14.69 -18.75 8.47
N ASP A 459 14.22 -18.85 7.20
CA ASP A 459 15.02 -19.28 6.04
C ASP A 459 15.49 -18.12 5.18
N ILE A 460 14.82 -16.96 5.28
CA ILE A 460 15.11 -15.74 4.51
C ILE A 460 15.37 -14.60 5.48
N TYR A 461 16.47 -13.88 5.27
CA TYR A 461 16.73 -12.64 5.99
C TYR A 461 15.94 -11.50 5.35
N SER A 462 15.24 -10.72 6.15
CA SER A 462 14.51 -9.57 5.63
C SER A 462 14.67 -8.33 6.52
N ARG A 463 14.35 -7.17 5.92
CA ARG A 463 14.34 -5.89 6.60
C ARG A 463 13.17 -5.04 6.11
N MET A 464 12.68 -4.19 7.02
CA MET A 464 11.76 -3.10 6.71
C MET A 464 12.53 -1.81 6.55
N TYR A 465 12.19 -1.04 5.50
CA TYR A 465 12.70 0.30 5.20
C TYR A 465 14.23 0.48 5.32
N PRO A 466 15.04 -0.48 4.85
CA PRO A 466 16.49 -0.38 4.98
C PRO A 466 17.04 0.76 4.12
N THR A 467 18.12 1.39 4.59
CA THR A 467 18.93 2.25 3.74
C THR A 467 19.69 1.45 2.69
N LEU A 468 20.15 2.12 1.63
CA LEU A 468 21.00 1.46 0.60
C LEU A 468 22.31 0.95 1.20
N GLU A 469 22.84 1.63 2.21
CA GLU A 469 24.05 1.26 2.96
C GLU A 469 23.82 -0.03 3.77
N GLU A 470 22.66 -0.16 4.40
CA GLU A 470 22.28 -1.38 5.14
C GLU A 470 22.12 -2.57 4.20
N VAL A 471 21.43 -2.37 3.06
CA VAL A 471 21.30 -3.41 2.02
C VAL A 471 22.68 -3.83 1.52
N ALA A 472 23.55 -2.88 1.21
CA ALA A 472 24.92 -3.18 0.77
C ALA A 472 25.73 -3.96 1.83
N ALA A 473 25.55 -3.63 3.12
CA ALA A 473 26.24 -4.33 4.21
C ALA A 473 25.79 -5.78 4.39
N VAL A 474 24.51 -6.06 4.18
CA VAL A 474 23.94 -7.43 4.20
C VAL A 474 24.44 -8.24 3.01
N LEU A 475 24.59 -7.60 1.85
CA LEU A 475 25.00 -8.25 0.61
C LEU A 475 26.53 -8.34 0.43
N ASP A 476 27.33 -7.78 1.35
CA ASP A 476 28.78 -7.86 1.29
C ASP A 476 29.28 -9.26 1.63
N ASP A 477 29.71 -9.99 0.61
CA ASP A 477 30.26 -11.34 0.72
C ASP A 477 31.78 -11.35 0.98
N THR A 478 32.44 -10.20 1.06
CA THR A 478 33.89 -10.08 1.23
C THR A 478 34.34 -10.16 2.68
N ASP A 479 33.49 -9.75 3.63
CA ASP A 479 33.72 -9.86 5.06
C ASP A 479 32.47 -10.36 5.80
N LEU A 480 32.43 -11.67 6.05
CA LEU A 480 31.29 -12.33 6.70
C LEU A 480 31.04 -11.85 8.15
N HIS A 481 32.02 -11.17 8.76
CA HIS A 481 31.90 -10.64 10.13
C HIS A 481 31.71 -9.12 10.20
N ALA A 482 31.64 -8.46 9.02
CA ALA A 482 31.35 -7.03 8.98
C ALA A 482 30.02 -6.72 9.74
N PRO A 483 29.87 -5.54 10.33
CA PRO A 483 28.62 -5.17 10.99
C PRO A 483 27.41 -5.30 10.07
N VAL A 484 26.33 -5.90 10.56
CA VAL A 484 25.01 -5.89 9.95
C VAL A 484 24.15 -4.98 10.80
N ALA A 485 23.49 -4.02 10.18
CA ALA A 485 22.55 -3.17 10.88
C ALA A 485 21.32 -3.97 11.29
N VAL A 486 20.92 -3.79 12.54
CA VAL A 486 19.62 -4.26 13.06
C VAL A 486 18.89 -3.06 13.63
N PRO A 487 17.56 -3.05 13.66
CA PRO A 487 16.81 -1.98 14.31
C PRO A 487 17.28 -1.73 15.73
N SER A 488 17.24 -0.48 16.18
CA SER A 488 17.69 -0.11 17.54
C SER A 488 16.89 -0.81 18.65
N HIS A 489 15.66 -1.20 18.35
CA HIS A 489 14.74 -1.92 19.22
C HIS A 489 14.88 -3.45 19.12
N ALA A 490 15.78 -3.95 18.27
CA ALA A 490 15.98 -5.40 18.14
C ALA A 490 16.37 -6.01 19.48
N SER A 491 15.59 -6.97 19.93
CA SER A 491 15.84 -7.68 21.19
C SER A 491 16.99 -8.70 21.09
N ALA A 492 17.43 -9.04 19.88
CA ALA A 492 18.46 -10.03 19.61
C ALA A 492 19.83 -9.40 19.36
N THR A 493 20.86 -10.00 19.96
CA THR A 493 22.25 -9.66 19.66
C THR A 493 22.69 -10.41 18.41
N VAL A 494 23.10 -9.69 17.36
CA VAL A 494 23.69 -10.29 16.17
C VAL A 494 25.17 -10.59 16.44
N ASP A 495 25.45 -11.81 16.84
CA ASP A 495 26.82 -12.33 17.00
C ASP A 495 27.43 -12.74 15.65
N ASP A 496 28.67 -13.25 15.68
CA ASP A 496 29.35 -13.64 14.44
C ASP A 496 28.67 -14.85 13.76
N ALA A 497 28.07 -15.76 14.52
CA ALA A 497 27.32 -16.88 13.94
C ALA A 497 26.02 -16.42 13.26
N ALA A 498 25.33 -15.46 13.83
CA ALA A 498 24.18 -14.82 13.20
C ALA A 498 24.56 -14.08 11.91
N LYS A 499 25.69 -13.35 11.90
CA LYS A 499 26.20 -12.68 10.69
C LYS A 499 26.51 -13.67 9.56
N GLU A 500 27.07 -14.84 9.89
CA GLU A 500 27.31 -15.91 8.90
C GLU A 500 25.99 -16.45 8.36
N ARG A 501 24.98 -16.69 9.20
CA ARG A 501 23.64 -17.12 8.76
C ARG A 501 23.01 -16.08 7.82
N ILE A 502 22.99 -14.81 8.22
CA ILE A 502 22.45 -13.70 7.43
C ILE A 502 23.11 -13.60 6.05
N ARG A 503 24.45 -13.73 5.98
CA ARG A 503 25.20 -13.62 4.72
C ARG A 503 25.20 -14.90 3.89
N SER A 504 24.72 -16.01 4.44
CA SER A 504 24.51 -17.25 3.68
C SER A 504 23.06 -17.45 3.21
N ALA A 505 22.15 -16.54 3.54
CA ALA A 505 20.74 -16.61 3.22
C ALA A 505 20.34 -15.68 2.07
N PRO A 506 19.18 -15.94 1.42
CA PRO A 506 18.55 -14.95 0.56
C PRO A 506 18.15 -13.72 1.38
N TYR A 507 18.17 -12.57 0.72
CA TYR A 507 17.75 -11.31 1.29
C TYR A 507 16.52 -10.74 0.57
N ILE A 508 15.54 -10.26 1.30
CA ILE A 508 14.39 -9.51 0.80
C ILE A 508 14.15 -8.26 1.62
N MET A 509 13.50 -7.27 1.02
CA MET A 509 12.90 -6.15 1.72
C MET A 509 11.42 -6.44 1.86
N CYS A 510 10.96 -6.94 3.03
CA CYS A 510 9.54 -7.26 3.21
C CYS A 510 8.67 -6.00 3.20
N GLU A 511 9.26 -4.84 3.54
CA GLU A 511 8.70 -3.52 3.33
C GLU A 511 9.79 -2.54 2.90
N TYR A 512 9.53 -1.75 1.86
CA TYR A 512 10.43 -0.69 1.43
C TYR A 512 9.68 0.35 0.62
N LEU A 513 10.29 1.52 0.40
CA LEU A 513 9.72 2.60 -0.40
C LEU A 513 8.30 2.97 0.05
N HIS A 514 8.17 3.41 1.31
CA HIS A 514 6.89 3.86 1.86
C HIS A 514 6.21 4.88 0.94
N ALA A 515 5.06 4.52 0.34
CA ALA A 515 4.50 5.21 -0.82
C ALA A 515 3.60 6.40 -0.47
N MET A 516 3.53 6.78 0.79
CA MET A 516 2.61 7.77 1.32
C MET A 516 2.63 9.11 0.56
N GLY A 517 1.46 9.56 0.15
CA GLY A 517 1.26 10.84 -0.53
C GLY A 517 1.93 10.90 -1.91
N THR A 518 2.74 11.94 -2.15
CA THR A 518 3.41 12.14 -3.45
C THR A 518 4.53 11.13 -3.72
N GLY A 519 4.96 10.34 -2.72
CA GLY A 519 5.99 9.30 -2.83
C GLY A 519 5.61 8.08 -3.68
N PRO A 520 6.48 7.06 -3.72
CA PRO A 520 7.81 7.04 -3.12
C PRO A 520 8.90 7.61 -4.05
N GLY A 521 9.92 8.25 -3.48
CA GLY A 521 11.15 8.62 -4.18
C GLY A 521 12.25 7.55 -4.08
N GLY A 522 13.28 7.61 -4.93
CA GLY A 522 14.50 6.81 -4.79
C GLY A 522 14.45 5.37 -5.32
N ALA A 523 13.39 4.92 -5.98
CA ALA A 523 13.22 3.54 -6.44
C ALA A 523 14.37 3.00 -7.33
N ALA A 524 14.96 3.85 -8.15
CA ALA A 524 16.03 3.44 -9.08
C ALA A 524 17.28 2.91 -8.37
N ALA A 525 17.62 3.48 -7.21
CA ALA A 525 18.80 3.06 -6.44
C ALA A 525 18.60 1.66 -5.81
N TYR A 526 17.41 1.34 -5.35
CA TYR A 526 17.08 -0.01 -4.87
C TYR A 526 17.09 -1.03 -6.02
N ALA A 527 16.54 -0.65 -7.18
CA ALA A 527 16.56 -1.52 -8.37
C ALA A 527 17.98 -1.93 -8.77
N GLU A 528 18.97 -1.03 -8.64
CA GLU A 528 20.38 -1.35 -8.91
C GLU A 528 20.91 -2.44 -7.96
N GLN A 529 20.59 -2.37 -6.66
CA GLN A 529 21.03 -3.35 -5.66
C GLN A 529 20.38 -4.73 -5.84
N MET A 530 19.15 -4.78 -6.37
CA MET A 530 18.44 -6.03 -6.66
C MET A 530 19.13 -6.88 -7.76
N SER A 531 20.17 -6.37 -8.41
CA SER A 531 21.01 -7.16 -9.32
C SER A 531 21.93 -8.17 -8.60
N HIS A 532 22.11 -8.06 -7.29
CA HIS A 532 22.91 -9.00 -6.52
C HIS A 532 22.20 -10.36 -6.41
N PRO A 533 22.87 -11.51 -6.63
CA PRO A 533 22.22 -12.83 -6.69
C PRO A 533 21.40 -13.20 -5.43
N ARG A 534 21.91 -12.87 -4.24
CA ARG A 534 21.19 -13.14 -2.97
C ARG A 534 20.03 -12.19 -2.72
N HIS A 535 19.91 -11.07 -3.45
CA HIS A 535 18.82 -10.14 -3.30
C HIS A 535 17.60 -10.62 -4.10
N ALA A 536 16.63 -11.21 -3.42
CA ALA A 536 15.43 -11.73 -4.07
C ALA A 536 14.35 -10.65 -4.35
N GLY A 537 14.65 -9.36 -4.16
CA GLY A 537 13.69 -8.26 -4.40
C GLY A 537 13.00 -7.78 -3.14
N GLY A 538 11.77 -7.29 -3.25
CA GLY A 538 11.05 -6.76 -2.10
C GLY A 538 9.60 -6.41 -2.38
N PHE A 539 8.92 -5.93 -1.32
CA PHE A 539 7.50 -5.57 -1.33
C PHE A 539 7.36 -4.11 -0.92
N VAL A 540 6.85 -3.26 -1.82
CA VAL A 540 6.57 -1.84 -1.52
C VAL A 540 5.49 -1.76 -0.44
N TRP A 541 5.63 -0.89 0.51
CA TRP A 541 4.59 -0.49 1.42
C TRP A 541 3.91 0.77 0.89
N GLU A 542 2.66 0.71 0.43
CA GLU A 542 1.93 -0.51 0.11
C GLU A 542 1.17 -0.37 -1.23
N TRP A 543 0.26 -1.28 -1.52
CA TRP A 543 -0.47 -1.27 -2.78
C TRP A 543 -1.48 -0.14 -2.89
N ARG A 544 -2.34 0.06 -1.87
CA ARG A 544 -3.54 0.90 -1.96
C ARG A 544 -3.78 1.71 -0.71
N ASP A 545 -4.22 2.95 -0.86
CA ASP A 545 -4.78 3.74 0.25
C ASP A 545 -6.02 3.08 0.83
N HIS A 546 -6.14 3.07 2.15
CA HIS A 546 -7.28 2.51 2.88
C HIS A 546 -8.33 3.56 3.26
N ALA A 547 -8.42 4.67 2.55
CA ALA A 547 -9.43 5.68 2.83
C ALA A 547 -10.86 5.11 2.74
N LEU A 548 -11.70 5.48 3.68
CA LEU A 548 -13.10 5.08 3.74
C LEU A 548 -14.02 6.24 3.35
N TRP A 549 -15.17 5.93 2.75
CA TRP A 549 -16.15 6.96 2.47
C TRP A 549 -16.84 7.46 3.72
N ARG A 550 -16.90 8.80 3.90
CA ARG A 550 -17.76 9.47 4.87
C ARG A 550 -18.77 10.39 4.18
N THR A 551 -19.88 10.65 4.83
CA THR A 551 -20.87 11.63 4.37
C THR A 551 -20.64 12.94 5.12
N LEU A 552 -20.43 14.02 4.38
CA LEU A 552 -20.26 15.37 4.91
C LEU A 552 -21.60 15.95 5.38
N PRO A 553 -21.60 17.00 6.22
CA PRO A 553 -22.84 17.63 6.70
C PRO A 553 -23.75 18.18 5.58
N ASP A 554 -23.20 18.48 4.41
CA ASP A 554 -23.93 18.94 3.22
C ASP A 554 -24.49 17.81 2.35
N GLY A 555 -24.23 16.54 2.73
CA GLY A 555 -24.67 15.34 2.03
C GLY A 555 -23.73 14.86 0.93
N ARG A 556 -22.63 15.55 0.63
CA ARG A 556 -21.57 15.05 -0.26
C ARG A 556 -20.81 13.91 0.42
N ARG A 557 -20.21 13.05 -0.40
CA ARG A 557 -19.29 12.02 0.08
C ARG A 557 -17.85 12.47 -0.09
N ALA A 558 -17.01 12.19 0.88
CA ALA A 558 -15.57 12.42 0.84
C ALA A 558 -14.83 11.19 1.35
N LEU A 559 -13.58 11.03 0.95
CA LEU A 559 -12.69 10.01 1.48
C LEU A 559 -12.13 10.48 2.82
N ALA A 560 -12.11 9.58 3.78
CA ALA A 560 -11.74 9.81 5.17
C ALA A 560 -10.50 9.00 5.56
N TYR A 561 -9.73 9.52 6.50
CA TYR A 561 -8.61 8.85 7.15
C TYR A 561 -8.74 8.92 8.69
N GLY A 562 -7.77 8.43 9.45
CA GLY A 562 -7.82 8.39 10.91
C GLY A 562 -8.07 9.75 11.56
N GLY A 563 -8.99 9.80 12.52
CA GLY A 563 -9.49 11.00 13.21
C GLY A 563 -10.76 11.59 12.60
N ASP A 564 -11.13 11.21 11.37
CA ASP A 564 -12.29 11.75 10.67
C ASP A 564 -13.63 11.23 11.18
N PHE A 565 -13.62 10.13 11.89
CA PHE A 565 -14.81 9.52 12.49
C PHE A 565 -14.97 9.89 13.97
N GLY A 566 -14.06 10.70 14.52
CA GLY A 566 -14.10 11.23 15.87
C GLY A 566 -13.44 10.34 16.91
N GLU A 567 -12.56 9.46 16.49
CA GLU A 567 -11.70 8.66 17.36
C GLU A 567 -10.67 9.54 18.09
N ASP A 568 -10.47 9.28 19.39
CA ASP A 568 -9.54 10.03 20.24
C ASP A 568 -8.07 9.61 20.04
N VAL A 569 -7.84 8.33 19.66
CA VAL A 569 -6.53 7.77 19.34
C VAL A 569 -6.52 7.40 17.88
N HIS A 570 -5.61 7.98 17.10
CA HIS A 570 -5.49 7.72 15.68
C HIS A 570 -4.15 8.18 15.09
N ASP A 571 -3.70 7.56 14.01
CA ASP A 571 -2.48 7.90 13.28
C ASP A 571 -2.71 8.70 11.99
N GLY A 572 -3.89 9.34 11.89
CA GLY A 572 -4.20 10.27 10.80
C GLY A 572 -4.20 9.60 9.43
N ASN A 573 -3.52 10.24 8.48
CA ASN A 573 -3.47 9.78 7.10
C ASN A 573 -2.38 8.72 6.81
N PHE A 574 -1.78 8.09 7.83
CA PHE A 574 -0.89 6.94 7.60
C PHE A 574 -1.63 5.75 6.97
N VAL A 575 -2.92 5.66 7.12
CA VAL A 575 -3.80 4.70 6.42
C VAL A 575 -3.89 4.94 4.90
N CYS A 576 -3.24 5.98 4.38
CA CYS A 576 -3.24 6.37 2.96
C CYS A 576 -1.79 6.45 2.44
N ASP A 577 -1.18 5.31 2.24
CA ASP A 577 0.22 5.12 1.86
C ASP A 577 0.40 4.16 0.68
N GLY A 578 -0.63 4.08 -0.17
CA GLY A 578 -0.67 3.23 -1.34
C GLY A 578 0.10 3.76 -2.56
N LEU A 579 0.55 2.83 -3.43
CA LEU A 579 0.97 3.15 -4.80
C LEU A 579 -0.21 3.62 -5.65
N VAL A 580 -1.42 3.18 -5.32
CA VAL A 580 -2.66 3.67 -5.92
C VAL A 580 -3.57 4.22 -4.82
N ASP A 581 -4.38 5.22 -5.17
CA ASP A 581 -5.38 5.74 -4.25
C ASP A 581 -6.50 4.72 -3.97
N ALA A 582 -7.39 5.04 -3.03
CA ALA A 582 -8.54 4.20 -2.68
C ALA A 582 -9.47 3.87 -3.87
N LEU A 583 -9.37 4.61 -4.98
CA LEU A 583 -10.14 4.43 -6.21
C LEU A 583 -9.32 3.81 -7.36
N SER A 584 -8.15 3.22 -7.07
CA SER A 584 -7.26 2.54 -8.03
C SER A 584 -6.54 3.47 -9.02
N ARG A 585 -6.36 4.76 -8.71
CA ARG A 585 -5.60 5.69 -9.55
C ARG A 585 -4.15 5.71 -9.10
N PRO A 586 -3.18 5.42 -10.01
CA PRO A 586 -1.76 5.41 -9.64
C PRO A 586 -1.23 6.82 -9.37
N TYR A 587 -0.43 6.95 -8.31
CA TYR A 587 0.32 8.16 -7.99
C TYR A 587 1.56 8.36 -8.87
N ALA A 588 2.17 9.54 -8.80
CA ALA A 588 3.38 9.86 -9.54
C ALA A 588 4.55 8.92 -9.18
N GLY A 589 4.71 8.61 -7.89
CA GLY A 589 5.72 7.67 -7.40
C GLY A 589 5.59 6.28 -7.99
N THR A 590 4.38 5.82 -8.21
CA THR A 590 4.08 4.52 -8.85
C THR A 590 4.69 4.43 -10.24
N TRP A 591 4.54 5.48 -11.04
CA TRP A 591 5.12 5.50 -12.40
C TRP A 591 6.65 5.49 -12.37
N ALA A 592 7.27 6.20 -11.44
CA ALA A 592 8.72 6.17 -11.25
C ALA A 592 9.20 4.77 -10.80
N TRP A 593 8.48 4.14 -9.87
CA TRP A 593 8.75 2.79 -9.41
C TRP A 593 8.64 1.74 -10.54
N ILE A 594 7.56 1.77 -11.33
CA ILE A 594 7.37 0.84 -12.45
C ILE A 594 8.52 0.96 -13.45
N ARG A 595 8.94 2.19 -13.78
CA ARG A 595 10.05 2.40 -14.73
C ARG A 595 11.38 1.87 -14.21
N ALA A 596 11.60 1.96 -12.90
CA ALA A 596 12.84 1.48 -12.29
C ALA A 596 12.90 -0.05 -12.21
N LEU A 597 11.82 -0.71 -11.84
CA LEU A 597 11.79 -2.13 -11.51
C LEU A 597 11.16 -3.02 -12.59
N ALA A 598 10.25 -2.46 -13.38
CA ALA A 598 9.53 -3.17 -14.43
C ALA A 598 9.44 -2.35 -15.73
N PRO A 599 10.57 -1.96 -16.35
CA PRO A 599 10.58 -1.04 -17.51
C PRO A 599 9.83 -1.60 -18.73
N ASP A 600 9.62 -2.90 -18.79
CA ASP A 600 8.87 -3.58 -19.85
C ASP A 600 7.38 -3.80 -19.53
N ALA A 601 6.87 -3.24 -18.41
CA ALA A 601 5.49 -3.40 -17.96
C ALA A 601 4.48 -3.02 -19.06
N PRO A 602 3.42 -3.82 -19.26
CA PRO A 602 2.42 -3.57 -20.31
C PRO A 602 1.80 -2.16 -20.25
N ILE A 603 1.49 -1.67 -19.07
CA ILE A 603 0.86 -0.37 -18.84
C ILE A 603 1.70 0.81 -19.36
N LEU A 604 3.04 0.71 -19.33
CA LEU A 604 3.92 1.76 -19.86
C LEU A 604 3.81 1.89 -21.39
N ARG A 605 3.54 0.79 -22.09
CA ARG A 605 3.41 0.77 -23.56
C ARG A 605 2.11 1.46 -24.02
N GLU A 606 1.06 1.32 -23.24
CA GLU A 606 -0.26 1.93 -23.54
C GLU A 606 -0.23 3.45 -23.34
N ARG A 607 0.54 3.93 -22.37
CA ARG A 607 0.66 5.34 -22.00
C ARG A 607 1.43 6.17 -23.03
N SER A 608 2.39 5.57 -23.75
CA SER A 608 3.31 6.25 -24.67
C SER A 608 2.69 6.69 -26.03
N GLN A 609 1.41 6.46 -26.30
CA GLN A 609 0.81 6.56 -27.64
C GLN A 609 -0.08 7.79 -27.89
N LYS A 610 -0.18 8.75 -26.97
CA LYS A 610 -1.02 9.95 -27.20
C LYS A 610 -0.27 11.00 -27.99
N SER A 611 -0.72 11.29 -29.23
CA SER A 611 -0.24 12.38 -30.08
C SER A 611 -1.11 13.62 -29.90
N GLY A 612 -0.49 14.80 -29.82
CA GLY A 612 -1.16 16.11 -29.69
C GLY A 612 -1.60 16.82 -30.99
N GLY A 613 -1.31 16.25 -32.15
CA GLY A 613 -1.68 16.81 -33.44
C GLY A 613 -1.17 18.24 -33.68
N GLU A 614 -2.03 19.11 -34.27
CA GLU A 614 -1.68 20.51 -34.63
C GLU A 614 -1.23 21.36 -33.42
N ALA A 615 -1.81 21.09 -32.21
CA ALA A 615 -1.42 21.83 -31.01
C ALA A 615 0.02 21.52 -30.58
N GLU A 616 0.42 20.26 -30.64
CA GLU A 616 1.78 19.84 -30.38
C GLU A 616 2.78 20.45 -31.35
N GLU A 617 2.49 20.37 -32.68
CA GLU A 617 3.37 20.94 -33.72
C GLU A 617 3.56 22.45 -33.51
N ARG A 618 2.48 23.17 -33.22
CA ARG A 618 2.52 24.59 -32.93
C ARG A 618 3.36 24.94 -31.71
N LEU A 619 3.19 24.24 -30.61
CA LEU A 619 3.93 24.49 -29.38
C LEU A 619 5.43 24.13 -29.53
N ARG A 620 5.76 23.04 -30.22
CA ARG A 620 7.16 22.69 -30.53
C ARG A 620 7.83 23.76 -31.40
N ALA A 621 7.12 24.31 -32.36
CA ALA A 621 7.63 25.39 -33.19
C ALA A 621 7.84 26.69 -32.38
N LEU A 622 6.95 27.02 -31.43
CA LEU A 622 7.13 28.14 -30.48
C LEU A 622 8.36 27.94 -29.57
N ALA A 623 8.55 26.77 -29.03
CA ALA A 623 9.70 26.44 -28.21
C ALA A 623 11.03 26.62 -28.98
N SER A 624 11.07 26.19 -30.21
CA SER A 624 12.26 26.30 -31.08
C SER A 624 12.56 27.75 -31.49
N SER A 625 11.54 28.60 -31.67
CA SER A 625 11.72 30.01 -32.10
C SER A 625 12.18 30.94 -30.95
N ALA A 626 11.91 30.57 -29.71
CA ALA A 626 12.17 31.43 -28.54
C ALA A 626 13.65 31.82 -28.34
N SER A 627 14.60 31.00 -28.79
CA SER A 627 16.02 31.26 -28.72
C SER A 627 16.53 32.36 -29.65
N SER A 628 15.75 32.72 -30.67
CA SER A 628 16.12 33.72 -31.70
C SER A 628 15.49 35.10 -31.49
N LEU A 629 14.72 35.29 -30.41
CA LEU A 629 14.03 36.55 -30.13
C LEU A 629 15.02 37.63 -29.70
N LEU A 630 15.15 38.70 -30.53
CA LEU A 630 15.95 39.89 -30.22
C LEU A 630 15.06 40.94 -29.52
N SER A 631 15.63 41.61 -28.48
CA SER A 631 15.00 42.76 -27.82
C SER A 631 14.83 43.91 -28.83
N SER A 632 13.72 44.63 -28.77
CA SER A 632 13.48 45.82 -29.59
C SER A 632 13.07 46.97 -28.67
N ASP A 633 13.78 48.09 -28.77
CA ASP A 633 13.56 49.30 -27.94
C ASP A 633 12.29 50.08 -28.29
N GLU A 634 11.56 49.71 -29.36
CA GLU A 634 10.43 50.49 -29.94
C GLU A 634 9.06 49.80 -29.82
N VAL A 635 8.93 48.64 -29.12
CA VAL A 635 7.68 47.86 -29.07
C VAL A 635 6.88 48.15 -27.83
N GLU A 636 5.62 48.56 -27.99
CA GLU A 636 4.63 48.56 -26.89
C GLU A 636 4.09 47.14 -26.71
N CYS A 637 4.52 46.47 -25.67
CA CYS A 637 4.08 45.10 -25.34
C CYS A 637 2.78 45.04 -24.54
N GLY A 638 2.06 46.14 -24.33
CA GLY A 638 0.86 46.16 -23.48
C GLY A 638 1.07 45.76 -22.03
N ALA A 639 2.31 45.77 -21.55
CA ALA A 639 2.61 45.50 -20.14
C ALA A 639 2.39 46.73 -19.26
N VAL A 640 1.69 46.54 -18.13
CA VAL A 640 1.43 47.60 -17.14
C VAL A 640 2.25 47.32 -15.90
N PHE A 641 2.80 48.37 -15.32
CA PHE A 641 3.63 48.28 -14.11
C PHE A 641 3.13 49.27 -13.07
N ASP A 642 3.24 48.94 -11.81
CA ASP A 642 2.97 49.80 -10.67
C ASP A 642 4.03 50.93 -10.55
N ALA A 643 3.81 51.88 -9.61
CA ALA A 643 4.70 52.97 -9.38
C ALA A 643 6.11 52.54 -8.86
N ARG A 644 6.29 51.30 -8.40
CA ARG A 644 7.57 50.72 -7.97
C ARG A 644 8.25 49.90 -9.07
N GLY A 645 7.60 49.71 -10.22
CA GLY A 645 8.10 48.95 -11.37
C GLY A 645 7.78 47.49 -11.35
N ARG A 646 6.82 47.04 -10.56
CA ARG A 646 6.31 45.67 -10.57
C ARG A 646 5.32 45.48 -11.72
N MET A 647 5.39 44.36 -12.38
CA MET A 647 4.43 43.95 -13.40
C MET A 647 3.06 43.75 -12.78
N GLU A 648 2.02 44.39 -13.33
CA GLU A 648 0.62 44.25 -12.96
C GLU A 648 -0.17 43.47 -13.99
N SER A 649 0.16 43.66 -15.30
CA SER A 649 -0.52 42.96 -16.39
C SER A 649 0.35 42.88 -17.65
N VAL A 650 0.06 41.91 -18.49
CA VAL A 650 0.58 41.78 -19.86
C VAL A 650 -0.60 41.55 -20.80
N GLY A 651 -0.69 42.32 -21.88
CA GLY A 651 -1.80 42.22 -22.86
C GLY A 651 -3.19 42.34 -22.19
N GLY A 652 -3.29 43.11 -21.10
CA GLY A 652 -4.53 43.28 -20.34
C GLY A 652 -4.91 42.09 -19.43
N LEU A 653 -4.15 41.00 -19.39
CA LEU A 653 -4.31 39.95 -18.39
C LEU A 653 -3.54 40.35 -17.12
N PRO A 654 -4.20 40.47 -15.97
CA PRO A 654 -3.51 40.66 -14.67
C PRO A 654 -2.56 39.50 -14.40
N ILE A 655 -1.27 39.81 -14.14
CA ILE A 655 -0.26 38.80 -13.78
C ILE A 655 0.60 39.36 -12.65
N MET A 656 0.53 38.74 -11.50
CA MET A 656 1.44 39.03 -10.39
C MET A 656 2.60 38.03 -10.38
N ALA A 657 3.85 38.53 -10.33
CA ALA A 657 5.03 37.68 -10.22
C ALA A 657 5.68 37.84 -8.83
N GLU A 658 6.00 36.72 -8.20
CA GLU A 658 6.58 36.67 -6.86
C GLU A 658 7.67 35.60 -6.79
N ILE A 659 8.61 35.73 -5.84
CA ILE A 659 9.58 34.68 -5.52
C ILE A 659 8.88 33.61 -4.67
N SER A 660 9.11 32.34 -5.01
CA SER A 660 8.65 31.19 -4.24
C SER A 660 9.85 30.37 -3.77
N VAL A 661 9.91 30.08 -2.45
CA VAL A 661 10.94 29.25 -1.81
C VAL A 661 10.32 28.20 -0.89
N TYR A 662 9.03 27.96 -1.02
CA TYR A 662 8.26 27.05 -0.18
C TYR A 662 7.32 26.22 -1.05
N ARG A 663 7.17 24.92 -0.72
CA ARG A 663 6.13 24.05 -1.27
C ARG A 663 5.18 23.62 -0.14
N ALA A 664 3.97 23.22 -0.47
CA ALA A 664 3.11 22.53 0.49
C ALA A 664 3.82 21.24 0.89
N PRO A 665 4.17 21.06 2.18
CA PRO A 665 4.94 19.88 2.57
C PRO A 665 4.21 18.59 2.22
N THR A 666 4.93 17.66 1.61
CA THR A 666 4.46 16.29 1.38
C THR A 666 4.43 15.52 2.70
N ASP A 667 3.77 14.36 2.73
CA ASP A 667 3.79 13.50 3.91
C ASP A 667 5.23 13.06 4.24
N ASN A 668 6.08 12.84 3.24
CA ASN A 668 7.50 12.57 3.44
C ASN A 668 8.27 13.78 4.01
N ASP A 669 7.93 15.02 3.63
CA ASP A 669 8.49 16.22 4.24
C ASP A 669 8.06 16.39 5.72
N ARG A 670 6.85 15.93 6.07
CA ARG A 670 6.30 15.90 7.43
C ARG A 670 6.81 14.72 8.24
N GLY A 671 7.26 13.69 7.57
CA GLY A 671 7.74 12.45 8.15
C GLY A 671 8.95 12.65 9.07
N ARG A 672 9.08 11.73 10.01
CA ARG A 672 10.14 11.69 11.01
C ARG A 672 10.86 10.36 11.01
N GLY A 673 10.77 9.60 9.93
CA GLY A 673 11.44 8.32 9.77
C GLY A 673 12.89 8.36 10.27
N PRO A 674 13.43 7.25 10.72
CA PRO A 674 14.66 7.19 11.54
C PRO A 674 15.91 7.72 10.83
N VAL A 675 15.90 7.71 9.49
CA VAL A 675 17.06 8.14 8.69
C VAL A 675 16.87 9.56 8.19
N ASP A 676 17.68 10.46 8.71
CA ASP A 676 17.70 11.88 8.34
C ASP A 676 19.11 12.27 7.88
N TYR A 677 19.36 12.28 6.59
CA TYR A 677 20.65 12.64 6.00
C TYR A 677 21.00 14.14 6.19
N TRP A 678 20.05 14.97 6.61
CA TRP A 678 20.17 16.42 6.77
C TRP A 678 20.11 16.86 8.23
N GLY A 679 20.05 15.91 9.15
CA GLY A 679 19.99 16.14 10.60
C GLY A 679 21.26 16.74 11.16
N ILE A 680 21.09 17.51 12.25
CA ILE A 680 22.15 18.30 12.87
C ILE A 680 23.20 17.47 13.64
N SER A 681 22.99 16.16 13.83
CA SER A 681 24.01 15.32 14.43
C SER A 681 24.00 13.91 13.85
N SER A 682 25.07 13.60 13.13
CA SER A 682 25.46 12.23 12.81
C SER A 682 25.65 11.35 14.06
N ASP A 683 25.75 11.94 15.25
CA ASP A 683 25.95 11.24 16.52
C ASP A 683 24.66 10.63 17.09
N ALA A 684 23.49 11.09 16.61
CA ALA A 684 22.20 10.47 16.91
C ALA A 684 21.86 9.29 15.98
N LEU A 685 22.55 9.22 14.84
CA LEU A 685 22.50 8.11 13.91
C LEU A 685 23.62 7.14 14.34
N GLY A 686 23.33 5.90 14.64
CA GLY A 686 24.35 4.87 14.88
C GLY A 686 25.31 4.75 13.67
N PRO A 687 26.36 3.91 13.75
CA PRO A 687 27.41 3.80 12.72
C PRO A 687 26.92 3.55 11.28
N LEU A 688 25.65 3.14 11.12
CA LEU A 688 25.02 2.89 9.83
C LEU A 688 23.78 3.77 9.56
N GLY A 689 23.62 4.87 10.31
CA GLY A 689 22.51 5.79 10.09
C GLY A 689 21.17 5.39 10.73
N THR A 690 21.14 4.27 11.46
CA THR A 690 19.93 3.82 12.17
C THR A 690 19.77 4.68 13.43
N GLY A 691 18.75 5.51 13.45
CA GLY A 691 18.43 6.36 14.60
C GLY A 691 18.08 5.54 15.84
N THR A 692 18.31 6.12 17.00
CA THR A 692 17.96 5.53 18.30
C THR A 692 16.49 5.73 18.66
N GLY A 693 15.54 5.57 17.74
CA GLY A 693 14.12 5.64 18.01
C GLY A 693 13.57 7.01 18.47
N GLN A 694 14.38 8.04 18.56
CA GLN A 694 13.90 9.41 18.79
C GLN A 694 13.62 10.07 17.45
N TRP A 695 12.36 10.16 17.11
CA TRP A 695 11.86 10.85 15.94
C TRP A 695 12.37 12.28 15.87
N GLY A 696 13.21 12.58 14.90
CA GLY A 696 13.82 13.90 14.69
C GLY A 696 12.80 14.96 14.26
N VAL A 697 13.31 16.17 14.03
CA VAL A 697 12.51 17.28 13.46
C VAL A 697 12.32 17.04 11.97
N SER A 698 11.07 17.07 11.48
CA SER A 698 10.77 16.90 10.05
C SER A 698 11.27 18.07 9.20
N HIS A 699 11.40 17.87 7.88
CA HIS A 699 11.76 18.98 6.97
C HIS A 699 10.70 20.07 6.98
N ALA A 700 9.43 19.72 6.98
CA ALA A 700 8.34 20.67 7.10
C ALA A 700 8.49 21.57 8.34
N GLN A 701 8.78 20.98 9.50
CA GLN A 701 9.03 21.73 10.73
C GLN A 701 10.26 22.65 10.62
N ARG A 702 11.35 22.20 10.00
CA ARG A 702 12.55 23.04 9.76
C ARG A 702 12.23 24.24 8.88
N TRP A 703 11.46 24.05 7.80
CA TRP A 703 11.03 25.12 6.91
C TRP A 703 10.07 26.09 7.59
N GLU A 704 9.17 25.60 8.42
CA GLU A 704 8.26 26.41 9.23
C GLU A 704 9.01 27.21 10.31
N MET A 705 9.96 26.61 11.00
CA MET A 705 10.83 27.31 11.96
C MET A 705 11.65 28.40 11.29
N ALA A 706 12.14 28.15 10.07
CA ALA A 706 12.80 29.15 9.23
C ALA A 706 11.80 30.15 8.61
N ARG A 707 10.50 29.94 8.76
CA ARG A 707 9.39 30.78 8.24
C ARG A 707 9.43 30.97 6.73
N LEU A 708 9.87 29.99 5.97
CA LEU A 708 9.95 30.06 4.51
C LEU A 708 8.58 30.33 3.86
N HIS A 709 7.49 29.82 4.44
CA HIS A 709 6.10 30.06 4.03
C HIS A 709 5.61 31.50 4.25
N LEU A 710 6.38 32.35 4.93
CA LEU A 710 6.03 33.74 5.26
C LEU A 710 6.92 34.77 4.57
N LEU A 711 7.52 34.41 3.43
CA LEU A 711 8.40 35.29 2.69
C LEU A 711 7.79 36.71 2.48
N ARG A 712 8.52 37.74 2.75
CA ARG A 712 8.12 39.14 2.60
C ARG A 712 9.11 39.86 1.73
N ARG A 713 8.62 40.82 0.93
CA ARG A 713 9.44 41.65 0.04
C ARG A 713 9.65 43.03 0.58
N THR A 714 10.85 43.57 0.35
CA THR A 714 11.19 44.98 0.53
C THR A 714 11.71 45.56 -0.78
N TRP A 715 11.27 46.74 -1.11
CA TRP A 715 11.67 47.43 -2.33
C TRP A 715 13.01 48.16 -2.13
N HIS A 716 14.01 47.95 -2.99
CA HIS A 716 15.34 48.55 -2.90
C HIS A 716 15.63 49.52 -4.03
N GLY A 717 14.87 49.51 -5.11
CA GLY A 717 15.04 50.43 -6.20
C GLY A 717 14.44 49.96 -7.53
N GLY A 718 14.47 50.84 -8.51
CA GLY A 718 14.09 50.54 -9.86
C GLY A 718 14.75 51.52 -10.81
N ALA A 719 15.01 51.08 -12.03
CA ALA A 719 15.61 51.84 -13.09
C ALA A 719 14.98 51.52 -14.44
N ARG A 720 15.27 52.33 -15.43
CA ARG A 720 15.03 52.03 -16.85
C ARG A 720 16.37 52.10 -17.58
N GLU A 721 16.82 51.00 -18.16
CA GLU A 721 18.08 50.82 -18.82
C GLU A 721 17.84 50.34 -20.23
N SER A 722 18.10 51.18 -21.27
CA SER A 722 18.00 50.80 -22.70
C SER A 722 16.70 50.07 -23.06
N GLY A 723 15.54 50.64 -22.68
CA GLY A 723 14.24 50.01 -22.94
C GLY A 723 13.77 48.96 -21.91
N THR A 724 14.67 48.37 -21.19
CA THR A 724 14.42 47.40 -20.12
C THR A 724 14.06 48.09 -18.81
N ARG A 725 12.99 47.65 -18.17
CA ARG A 725 12.66 48.08 -16.80
C ARG A 725 13.33 47.13 -15.81
N VAL A 726 14.06 47.71 -14.88
CA VAL A 726 14.77 46.97 -13.81
C VAL A 726 14.11 47.26 -12.46
N LEU A 727 13.91 46.24 -11.65
CA LEU A 727 13.39 46.31 -10.27
C LEU A 727 14.33 45.50 -9.36
N ILE A 728 14.71 46.09 -8.22
CA ILE A 728 15.50 45.40 -7.20
C ILE A 728 14.66 45.28 -5.92
N GLU A 729 14.50 44.05 -5.48
CA GLU A 729 13.77 43.71 -4.25
C GLU A 729 14.59 42.75 -3.41
N ARG A 730 14.39 42.79 -2.09
CA ARG A 730 14.81 41.73 -1.19
C ARG A 730 13.61 40.99 -0.65
N TRP A 731 13.77 39.69 -0.60
CA TRP A 731 12.76 38.77 -0.09
C TRP A 731 13.34 38.00 1.09
N ALA A 732 12.71 38.10 2.25
CA ALA A 732 13.19 37.45 3.48
C ALA A 732 12.01 36.99 4.34
N PRO A 733 12.17 35.90 5.10
CA PRO A 733 11.22 35.58 6.15
C PRO A 733 11.18 36.63 7.24
N PRO A 734 10.05 36.87 7.94
CA PRO A 734 9.98 37.80 9.07
C PRO A 734 11.00 37.46 10.16
N ALA A 735 11.69 38.46 10.64
CA ALA A 735 12.74 38.39 11.67
C ALA A 735 13.97 37.52 11.30
N ALA A 736 14.12 37.12 10.03
CA ALA A 736 15.28 36.38 9.57
C ALA A 736 16.43 37.32 9.18
N GLN A 737 17.66 36.86 9.35
CA GLN A 737 18.88 37.53 8.87
C GLN A 737 19.41 36.96 7.57
N PHE A 738 18.61 36.13 6.90
CA PHE A 738 18.87 35.58 5.59
C PHE A 738 17.72 35.91 4.63
N GLY A 739 17.97 35.82 3.34
CA GLY A 739 16.99 36.08 2.31
C GLY A 739 17.60 36.08 0.92
N LEU A 740 16.84 36.57 -0.05
CA LEU A 740 17.24 36.71 -1.44
C LEU A 740 17.22 38.16 -1.88
N GLU A 741 18.22 38.61 -2.60
CA GLU A 741 18.16 39.79 -3.43
C GLU A 741 17.74 39.37 -4.82
N ALA A 742 16.62 39.88 -5.32
CA ALA A 742 16.07 39.61 -6.61
C ALA A 742 16.19 40.83 -7.52
N ARG A 743 16.93 40.71 -8.62
CA ARG A 743 17.00 41.72 -9.69
C ARG A 743 16.09 41.25 -10.85
N TRP A 744 14.96 41.89 -10.96
CA TRP A 744 14.02 41.69 -12.05
C TRP A 744 14.36 42.58 -13.24
N SER A 745 14.28 42.03 -14.46
CA SER A 745 14.41 42.76 -15.69
C SER A 745 13.23 42.44 -16.60
N PHE A 746 12.54 43.45 -17.08
CA PHE A 746 11.37 43.35 -17.94
C PHE A 746 11.68 44.04 -19.26
N THR A 747 11.78 43.26 -20.36
CA THR A 747 12.14 43.73 -21.69
C THR A 747 11.01 43.45 -22.68
N PRO A 748 10.37 44.47 -23.24
CA PRO A 748 9.39 44.26 -24.34
C PRO A 748 10.03 43.58 -25.54
N VAL A 749 9.27 42.71 -26.21
CA VAL A 749 9.72 42.03 -27.44
C VAL A 749 8.63 42.02 -28.48
N ASP A 750 8.99 42.14 -29.77
CA ASP A 750 8.08 41.97 -30.87
C ASP A 750 7.93 40.49 -31.23
N GLY A 751 6.80 39.90 -30.82
CA GLY A 751 6.44 38.53 -31.14
C GLY A 751 6.35 38.25 -32.65
N LYS A 752 6.12 39.27 -33.51
CA LYS A 752 6.02 39.09 -34.96
C LYS A 752 7.37 39.02 -35.66
N ALA A 753 8.39 39.67 -35.08
CA ALA A 753 9.73 39.67 -35.66
C ALA A 753 10.47 38.29 -35.54
N ALA A 754 10.02 37.46 -34.61
CA ALA A 754 10.61 36.15 -34.31
C ALA A 754 10.23 35.01 -35.26
N GLY A 755 9.20 35.19 -36.08
CA GLY A 755 8.57 34.08 -36.81
C GLY A 755 8.72 34.09 -38.33
N ALA A 756 9.58 34.94 -38.91
CA ALA A 756 9.59 35.15 -40.38
C ALA A 756 10.00 33.92 -41.24
N SER A 757 10.47 32.83 -40.61
CA SER A 757 10.96 31.70 -41.39
C SER A 757 10.17 30.38 -41.30
N ALA A 758 9.16 30.24 -40.42
CA ALA A 758 8.51 28.93 -40.24
C ALA A 758 7.05 28.91 -39.71
N GLY A 759 6.27 29.97 -39.80
CA GLY A 759 4.85 29.91 -39.36
C GLY A 759 4.60 29.89 -37.84
N ALA A 760 5.60 30.11 -37.04
CA ALA A 760 5.55 30.10 -35.56
C ALA A 760 5.89 31.49 -34.99
N ALA A 761 5.05 32.51 -35.34
CA ALA A 761 5.15 33.80 -34.64
C ALA A 761 4.57 33.69 -33.24
N LEU A 762 5.25 34.26 -32.24
CA LEU A 762 4.66 34.43 -30.93
C LEU A 762 3.45 35.36 -31.05
N PRO A 763 2.32 34.95 -30.48
CA PRO A 763 1.10 35.73 -30.61
C PRO A 763 1.08 36.93 -29.65
N GLY A 764 0.61 38.09 -30.10
CA GLY A 764 0.20 39.18 -29.22
C GLY A 764 1.31 40.00 -28.53
N SER A 765 0.99 40.49 -27.34
CA SER A 765 1.87 41.29 -26.52
C SER A 765 2.83 40.40 -25.74
N CYS A 766 4.14 40.54 -25.92
CA CYS A 766 5.16 39.69 -25.31
C CYS A 766 6.18 40.48 -24.49
N LEU A 767 6.57 39.90 -23.36
CA LEU A 767 7.54 40.46 -22.42
C LEU A 767 8.56 39.40 -22.03
N VAL A 768 9.85 39.70 -22.15
CA VAL A 768 10.91 38.87 -21.48
C VAL A 768 10.98 39.28 -20.03
N VAL A 769 10.82 38.32 -19.16
CA VAL A 769 11.00 38.44 -17.72
C VAL A 769 12.27 37.70 -17.34
N LYS A 770 13.24 38.39 -16.78
CA LYS A 770 14.45 37.77 -16.19
C LYS A 770 14.54 38.16 -14.74
N VAL A 771 14.78 37.17 -13.87
CA VAL A 771 15.07 37.39 -12.47
C VAL A 771 16.39 36.74 -12.10
N GLU A 772 17.32 37.54 -11.55
CA GLU A 772 18.60 37.10 -11.00
C GLU A 772 18.46 37.12 -9.49
N MET A 773 18.60 35.98 -8.86
CA MET A 773 18.41 35.79 -7.43
C MET A 773 19.74 35.46 -6.77
N THR A 774 20.11 36.27 -5.77
CA THR A 774 21.34 36.12 -5.00
C THR A 774 21.01 35.96 -3.53
N PRO A 775 21.26 34.77 -2.95
CA PRO A 775 21.03 34.54 -1.54
C PRO A 775 22.03 35.27 -0.64
N TYR A 776 21.60 35.67 0.54
CA TYR A 776 22.45 36.21 1.59
C TYR A 776 22.06 35.59 2.96
N GLY A 777 23.00 35.60 3.91
CA GLY A 777 22.82 35.03 5.25
C GLY A 777 22.85 33.49 5.23
N HIS A 778 22.46 32.88 6.34
CA HIS A 778 22.50 31.41 6.51
C HIS A 778 21.11 30.83 6.29
N TRP A 779 20.94 30.15 5.17
CA TRP A 779 19.74 29.43 4.81
C TRP A 779 19.70 28.06 5.49
N PRO A 780 18.51 27.44 5.64
CA PRO A 780 18.43 25.99 5.94
C PRO A 780 19.26 25.19 4.93
N GLU A 781 19.87 24.11 5.36
CA GLU A 781 20.72 23.27 4.49
C GLU A 781 19.93 22.66 3.34
N ARG A 782 18.65 22.33 3.57
CA ARG A 782 17.71 21.82 2.57
C ARG A 782 16.52 22.76 2.46
N ILE A 783 16.15 23.09 1.24
CA ILE A 783 15.01 23.96 0.90
C ILE A 783 14.03 23.22 0.00
N PRO A 784 12.73 23.49 0.08
CA PRO A 784 11.74 22.70 -0.69
C PRO A 784 11.72 23.04 -2.18
N ARG A 785 11.84 24.32 -2.54
CA ARG A 785 11.88 24.80 -3.93
C ARG A 785 12.55 26.16 -4.02
N THR A 786 12.91 26.55 -5.22
CA THR A 786 13.28 27.94 -5.54
C THR A 786 12.81 28.28 -6.94
N GLY A 787 11.99 29.31 -7.06
CA GLY A 787 11.40 29.68 -8.33
C GLY A 787 10.64 30.99 -8.33
N VAL A 788 9.88 31.19 -9.37
CA VAL A 788 8.95 32.30 -9.57
C VAL A 788 7.53 31.75 -9.59
N ARG A 789 6.64 32.38 -8.85
CA ARG A 789 5.21 32.09 -8.86
C ARG A 789 4.49 33.22 -9.59
N LEU A 790 3.70 32.88 -10.58
CA LEU A 790 2.76 33.76 -11.27
C LEU A 790 1.36 33.53 -10.71
N CYS A 791 0.60 34.59 -10.48
CA CYS A 791 -0.80 34.53 -10.10
C CYS A 791 -1.64 35.19 -11.18
N ILE A 792 -2.61 34.49 -11.76
CA ILE A 792 -3.53 34.94 -12.80
C ILE A 792 -4.98 34.74 -12.35
N PRO A 793 -5.95 35.54 -12.84
CA PRO A 793 -7.35 35.40 -12.50
C PRO A 793 -7.97 34.18 -13.18
N GLY A 794 -9.05 33.63 -12.55
CA GLY A 794 -9.83 32.50 -13.05
C GLY A 794 -9.21 31.13 -12.76
N THR A 795 -10.04 30.11 -12.82
CA THR A 795 -9.66 28.69 -12.61
C THR A 795 -10.02 27.80 -13.82
N GLY A 796 -10.78 28.31 -14.79
CA GLY A 796 -11.19 27.59 -16.00
C GLY A 796 -10.11 27.58 -17.08
N TRP A 797 -8.89 27.13 -16.73
CA TRP A 797 -7.76 27.07 -17.63
C TRP A 797 -7.45 25.62 -18.04
N THR A 798 -7.32 25.38 -19.34
CA THR A 798 -6.75 24.15 -19.90
C THR A 798 -5.26 24.39 -20.20
N ALA A 799 -4.38 23.55 -19.69
CA ALA A 799 -2.95 23.60 -19.95
C ALA A 799 -2.55 22.71 -21.11
N SER A 800 -1.68 23.21 -22.00
CA SER A 800 -0.96 22.42 -23.00
C SER A 800 0.51 22.76 -22.94
N TRP A 801 1.37 21.77 -22.92
CA TRP A 801 2.81 21.99 -22.75
C TRP A 801 3.69 21.03 -23.55
N VAL A 802 4.93 21.45 -23.79
CA VAL A 802 6.03 20.58 -24.24
C VAL A 802 7.09 20.56 -23.13
N GLY A 803 7.52 19.37 -22.76
CA GLY A 803 8.43 19.10 -21.67
C GLY A 803 8.12 17.75 -21.04
N GLU A 804 8.55 17.51 -19.80
CA GLU A 804 8.14 16.30 -19.08
C GLU A 804 6.61 16.27 -18.91
N THR A 805 6.00 15.15 -19.28
CA THR A 805 4.55 14.96 -19.14
C THR A 805 4.13 14.35 -17.81
N ASP A 806 5.03 13.63 -17.18
CA ASP A 806 4.77 13.04 -15.87
C ASP A 806 5.05 14.06 -14.75
N ILE A 807 4.34 13.94 -13.65
CA ILE A 807 4.75 14.54 -12.38
C ILE A 807 6.06 13.86 -11.97
N ALA A 808 7.10 14.65 -11.73
CA ALA A 808 8.45 14.14 -11.48
C ALA A 808 9.24 15.06 -10.55
N TYR A 809 10.13 14.47 -9.78
CA TYR A 809 11.03 15.15 -8.83
C TYR A 809 12.46 14.62 -9.02
N THR A 810 13.42 15.20 -8.32
CA THR A 810 14.83 14.85 -8.53
C THR A 810 15.15 13.38 -8.28
N ASP A 811 14.46 12.74 -7.35
CA ASP A 811 14.55 11.31 -7.01
C ASP A 811 13.42 10.45 -7.59
N MET A 812 12.53 11.07 -8.38
CA MET A 812 11.41 10.42 -9.08
C MET A 812 11.42 10.89 -10.55
N PRO A 813 12.35 10.42 -11.38
CA PRO A 813 12.49 10.91 -12.75
C PRO A 813 11.27 10.53 -13.60
N GLY A 814 10.83 11.48 -14.43
CA GLY A 814 9.82 11.26 -15.46
C GLY A 814 10.35 10.43 -16.63
N ALA A 815 9.45 10.08 -17.56
CA ALA A 815 9.79 9.25 -18.74
C ALA A 815 9.83 10.05 -20.04
N HIS A 816 9.24 11.22 -20.09
CA HIS A 816 8.95 11.93 -21.32
C HIS A 816 9.43 13.38 -21.31
N PRO A 817 10.75 13.63 -21.17
CA PRO A 817 11.31 14.97 -20.97
C PRO A 817 11.02 15.94 -22.12
N ASP A 818 10.68 15.45 -23.31
CA ASP A 818 10.31 16.22 -24.49
C ASP A 818 8.89 15.86 -24.99
N GLY A 819 8.03 15.35 -24.10
CA GLY A 819 6.67 14.97 -24.41
C GLY A 819 5.75 16.16 -24.66
N PHE A 820 4.52 15.88 -25.11
CA PHE A 820 3.42 16.82 -25.18
C PHE A 820 2.34 16.42 -24.20
N GLY A 821 1.91 17.34 -23.34
CA GLY A 821 0.80 17.16 -22.41
C GLY A 821 -0.33 18.16 -22.66
N CYS A 822 -1.54 17.74 -22.33
CA CYS A 822 -2.73 18.59 -22.32
C CYS A 822 -3.67 18.10 -21.21
N ALA A 823 -4.09 19.00 -20.32
CA ALA A 823 -4.94 18.68 -19.18
C ALA A 823 -5.73 19.90 -18.68
N GLU A 824 -6.85 19.66 -18.05
CA GLU A 824 -7.54 20.70 -17.27
C GLU A 824 -6.73 20.99 -16.00
N LEU A 825 -6.94 22.15 -15.40
CA LEU A 825 -6.18 22.59 -14.23
C LEU A 825 -6.27 21.60 -13.05
N GLU A 826 -7.43 21.01 -12.84
CA GLU A 826 -7.70 20.05 -11.79
C GLU A 826 -6.97 18.70 -11.98
N ASP A 827 -6.66 18.35 -13.25
CA ASP A 827 -5.97 17.09 -13.59
C ASP A 827 -4.43 17.25 -13.59
N LEU A 828 -3.91 18.44 -13.26
CA LEU A 828 -2.47 18.69 -13.24
C LEU A 828 -1.78 18.23 -11.96
N TRP A 829 -2.54 17.81 -10.96
CA TRP A 829 -2.08 17.51 -9.62
C TRP A 829 -2.36 16.06 -9.23
N ASP A 830 -1.48 15.43 -8.48
CA ASP A 830 -1.79 14.14 -7.84
C ASP A 830 -2.91 14.33 -6.80
N VAL A 831 -3.93 13.49 -6.88
CA VAL A 831 -5.13 13.62 -6.06
C VAL A 831 -5.12 12.56 -4.96
N GLY A 832 -4.26 12.72 -3.96
CA GLY A 832 -4.34 11.94 -2.72
C GLY A 832 -5.53 12.39 -1.85
N VAL A 833 -5.70 11.75 -0.70
CA VAL A 833 -6.77 12.13 0.25
C VAL A 833 -6.46 13.48 0.90
N LYS A 834 -5.17 13.78 1.11
CA LYS A 834 -4.69 14.99 1.79
C LYS A 834 -3.94 15.91 0.83
N PRO A 835 -4.35 17.20 0.73
CA PRO A 835 -3.66 18.18 -0.10
C PRO A 835 -2.19 18.38 0.30
N GLN A 836 -1.31 18.35 -0.69
CA GLN A 836 0.14 18.54 -0.54
C GLN A 836 0.78 18.92 -1.88
N GLU A 837 2.10 19.11 -1.95
CA GLU A 837 2.80 19.24 -3.22
C GLU A 837 2.64 17.95 -4.04
N GLY A 838 2.26 18.07 -5.30
CA GLY A 838 2.00 16.90 -6.16
C GLY A 838 1.79 17.29 -7.62
N GLY A 839 2.42 18.39 -8.10
CA GLY A 839 2.18 18.89 -9.45
C GLY A 839 3.43 19.19 -10.29
N HIS A 840 4.63 19.01 -9.75
CA HIS A 840 5.86 19.43 -10.42
C HIS A 840 6.20 18.58 -11.66
N ARG A 841 6.60 19.26 -12.76
CA ARG A 841 7.09 18.68 -13.99
C ARG A 841 8.38 19.40 -14.42
N PRO A 842 9.53 18.72 -14.49
CA PRO A 842 10.80 19.34 -14.90
C PRO A 842 10.89 19.58 -16.41
N GLY A 843 11.85 20.37 -16.84
CA GLY A 843 12.25 20.48 -18.24
C GLY A 843 11.22 21.16 -19.17
N LEU A 844 10.46 22.14 -18.67
CA LEU A 844 9.49 22.88 -19.48
C LEU A 844 10.16 23.56 -20.69
N LYS A 845 9.60 23.36 -21.86
CA LYS A 845 10.00 24.05 -23.12
C LYS A 845 9.01 25.14 -23.52
N VAL A 846 7.72 24.89 -23.36
CA VAL A 846 6.65 25.87 -23.56
C VAL A 846 5.40 25.40 -22.80
N LEU A 847 4.70 26.35 -22.20
CA LEU A 847 3.39 26.18 -21.57
C LEU A 847 2.40 27.15 -22.19
N GLU A 848 1.23 26.69 -22.57
CA GLU A 848 0.09 27.52 -22.93
C GLU A 848 -1.11 27.20 -22.04
N LEU A 849 -1.65 28.21 -21.40
CA LEU A 849 -2.90 28.14 -20.64
C LEU A 849 -3.99 28.83 -21.45
N ARG A 850 -5.08 28.12 -21.79
CA ARG A 850 -6.23 28.63 -22.52
C ARG A 850 -7.47 28.65 -21.64
N GLY A 851 -8.11 29.79 -21.54
CA GLY A 851 -9.30 29.98 -20.71
C GLY A 851 -9.67 31.45 -20.60
N GLU A 852 -10.82 31.75 -20.04
CA GLU A 852 -11.28 33.13 -19.78
C GLU A 852 -11.22 34.05 -21.00
N GLY A 853 -11.42 33.49 -22.22
CA GLY A 853 -11.33 34.21 -23.50
C GLY A 853 -9.91 34.60 -23.89
N ARG A 854 -8.88 34.05 -23.28
CA ARG A 854 -7.46 34.36 -23.48
C ARG A 854 -6.57 33.14 -23.54
N ALA A 855 -5.40 33.31 -24.16
CA ALA A 855 -4.29 32.39 -24.03
C ALA A 855 -3.07 33.07 -23.41
N LEU A 856 -2.53 32.49 -22.36
CA LEU A 856 -1.25 32.83 -21.75
C LEU A 856 -0.21 31.82 -22.22
N THR A 857 0.83 32.27 -22.91
CA THR A 857 1.95 31.45 -23.36
C THR A 857 3.21 31.82 -22.61
N ILE A 858 3.88 30.82 -22.01
CA ILE A 858 5.15 30.97 -21.29
C ILE A 858 6.20 30.12 -22.01
N VAL A 859 7.30 30.75 -22.40
CA VAL A 859 8.43 30.07 -23.05
C VAL A 859 9.70 30.33 -22.25
N PRO A 860 10.17 29.35 -21.44
CA PRO A 860 11.42 29.48 -20.71
C PRO A 860 12.64 29.63 -21.60
N ARG A 861 13.62 30.43 -21.15
CA ARG A 861 14.96 30.59 -21.72
C ARG A 861 16.04 30.02 -20.78
N SER A 862 15.69 29.71 -19.57
CA SER A 862 16.49 28.92 -18.63
C SER A 862 15.82 27.56 -18.42
N GLU A 863 16.57 26.61 -17.92
CA GLU A 863 16.02 25.31 -17.51
C GLU A 863 15.14 25.52 -16.29
N VAL A 864 13.87 25.15 -16.38
CA VAL A 864 12.89 25.23 -15.29
C VAL A 864 11.93 24.05 -15.32
N GLY A 865 11.47 23.68 -14.13
CA GLY A 865 10.25 22.90 -13.98
C GLY A 865 9.04 23.81 -13.83
N TRP A 866 7.83 23.19 -13.80
CA TRP A 866 6.60 23.94 -13.61
C TRP A 866 5.52 23.11 -12.92
N SER A 867 4.59 23.82 -12.30
CA SER A 867 3.31 23.29 -11.82
C SER A 867 2.25 24.39 -11.88
N ALA A 868 0.96 24.00 -11.83
CA ALA A 868 -0.14 24.97 -11.73
C ALA A 868 -1.26 24.42 -10.84
N SER A 869 -1.89 25.32 -10.05
CA SER A 869 -2.95 24.97 -9.12
C SER A 869 -3.87 26.18 -8.85
N PRO A 870 -5.15 25.99 -8.54
CA PRO A 870 -6.01 27.05 -8.06
C PRO A 870 -5.67 27.51 -6.64
N TRP A 871 -4.87 26.77 -5.90
CA TRP A 871 -4.48 27.08 -4.52
C TRP A 871 -2.99 27.34 -4.40
N ASN A 872 -2.58 28.24 -3.50
CA ASN A 872 -1.18 28.44 -3.22
C ASN A 872 -0.65 27.40 -2.21
N GLU A 873 0.67 27.40 -2.03
CA GLU A 873 1.39 26.44 -1.19
C GLU A 873 0.91 26.42 0.25
N ARG A 874 0.44 27.55 0.77
CA ARG A 874 -0.03 27.69 2.14
C ARG A 874 -1.46 27.17 2.30
N GLU A 875 -2.32 27.42 1.33
CA GLU A 875 -3.68 26.89 1.30
C GLU A 875 -3.65 25.37 1.27
N LEU A 876 -2.83 24.79 0.39
CA LEU A 876 -2.59 23.34 0.33
C LEU A 876 -1.99 22.78 1.64
N ALA A 877 -1.00 23.46 2.22
CA ALA A 877 -0.33 22.99 3.44
C ALA A 877 -1.22 22.98 4.69
N LEU A 878 -2.26 23.81 4.75
CA LEU A 878 -3.17 23.95 5.89
C LEU A 878 -4.43 23.09 5.77
N ALA A 879 -4.79 22.64 4.59
CA ALA A 879 -5.96 21.82 4.39
C ALA A 879 -5.69 20.37 4.87
N GLY A 880 -6.61 19.82 5.62
CA GLY A 880 -6.62 18.40 5.97
C GLY A 880 -7.16 17.57 4.82
N HIS A 881 -8.16 18.08 4.13
CA HIS A 881 -8.84 17.44 3.02
C HIS A 881 -9.05 18.42 1.86
N TRP A 882 -9.36 17.90 0.68
CA TRP A 882 -9.66 18.74 -0.50
C TRP A 882 -10.88 19.62 -0.32
N GLU A 883 -11.88 19.18 0.44
CA GLU A 883 -13.07 19.95 0.80
C GLU A 883 -12.81 21.11 1.78
N ASP A 884 -11.66 21.11 2.46
CA ASP A 884 -11.25 22.22 3.34
C ASP A 884 -10.62 23.38 2.57
N LEU A 885 -10.28 23.17 1.30
CA LEU A 885 -9.69 24.19 0.48
C LEU A 885 -10.70 25.29 0.17
N PRO A 886 -10.28 26.58 0.20
CA PRO A 886 -11.18 27.68 -0.08
C PRO A 886 -11.58 27.72 -1.56
N ASP A 887 -12.78 28.21 -1.85
CA ASP A 887 -13.16 28.55 -3.21
C ASP A 887 -12.13 29.50 -3.80
N SER A 888 -11.62 29.19 -4.99
CA SER A 888 -10.63 29.99 -5.68
C SER A 888 -11.19 30.63 -6.97
N ASN A 889 -10.76 31.85 -7.23
CA ASN A 889 -11.01 32.56 -8.48
C ASN A 889 -9.71 32.93 -9.21
N ARG A 890 -8.63 32.23 -8.92
CA ARG A 890 -7.28 32.50 -9.40
C ARG A 890 -6.53 31.20 -9.65
N THR A 891 -5.49 31.30 -10.47
CA THR A 891 -4.56 30.19 -10.72
C THR A 891 -3.16 30.65 -10.44
N PHE A 892 -2.41 29.81 -9.75
CA PHE A 892 -0.97 29.96 -9.52
C PHE A 892 -0.23 29.07 -10.50
N VAL A 893 0.85 29.61 -11.08
CA VAL A 893 1.78 28.90 -11.97
C VAL A 893 3.17 29.08 -11.40
N TRP A 894 3.84 27.99 -11.06
CA TRP A 894 5.22 28.03 -10.60
C TRP A 894 6.17 27.69 -11.75
N LEU A 895 7.28 28.42 -11.81
CA LEU A 895 8.43 28.14 -12.66
C LEU A 895 9.63 27.94 -11.71
N ASP A 896 10.05 26.68 -11.55
CA ASP A 896 11.03 26.28 -10.56
C ASP A 896 12.41 26.12 -11.18
N ALA A 897 13.41 26.82 -10.67
CA ALA A 897 14.82 26.56 -10.98
C ALA A 897 15.32 25.30 -10.26
N ILE A 898 14.79 25.05 -9.06
CA ILE A 898 15.13 23.90 -8.23
C ILE A 898 13.87 23.42 -7.51
N GLN A 899 13.68 22.12 -7.49
CA GLN A 899 12.68 21.43 -6.67
C GLN A 899 13.37 20.31 -5.91
N ASP A 900 12.99 20.10 -4.66
CA ASP A 900 13.57 19.11 -3.78
C ASP A 900 13.08 17.69 -4.10
N GLY A 901 13.86 16.67 -3.75
CA GLY A 901 13.41 15.27 -3.79
C GLY A 901 12.27 15.00 -2.80
N ILE A 902 11.65 13.85 -2.92
CA ILE A 902 10.52 13.43 -2.08
C ILE A 902 10.97 12.46 -0.99
N GLY A 903 11.75 11.42 -1.34
CA GLY A 903 12.15 10.36 -0.41
C GLY A 903 10.99 9.48 0.03
N THR A 904 11.18 8.83 1.18
CA THR A 904 10.20 7.93 1.82
C THR A 904 10.12 8.16 3.34
N ARG A 905 10.46 9.37 3.81
CA ARG A 905 10.69 9.66 5.24
C ARG A 905 9.43 9.65 6.10
N SER A 906 8.25 9.46 5.53
CA SER A 906 7.05 9.18 6.33
C SER A 906 7.26 7.98 7.26
N CYS A 907 7.90 6.91 6.77
CA CYS A 907 8.34 5.76 7.55
C CYS A 907 9.76 5.30 7.19
N GLY A 908 10.16 5.37 5.90
CA GLY A 908 11.44 4.93 5.38
C GLY A 908 12.57 5.98 5.44
N PRO A 909 13.66 5.77 4.69
CA PRO A 909 14.78 6.70 4.58
C PRO A 909 14.41 8.01 3.88
N ASP A 910 15.09 9.09 4.27
CA ASP A 910 15.03 10.40 3.62
C ASP A 910 15.54 10.35 2.15
N ALA A 911 15.15 11.37 1.36
CA ALA A 911 15.78 11.58 0.06
C ALA A 911 17.29 11.81 0.25
N ARG A 912 18.09 11.12 -0.56
CA ARG A 912 19.55 11.20 -0.46
C ARG A 912 20.08 12.59 -0.78
N PRO A 913 21.25 12.97 -0.22
CA PRO A 913 21.82 14.32 -0.36
C PRO A 913 21.99 14.82 -1.79
N GLU A 914 22.23 13.94 -2.75
CA GLU A 914 22.36 14.27 -4.18
C GLU A 914 21.04 14.75 -4.80
N PHE A 915 19.89 14.40 -4.23
CA PHE A 915 18.56 14.80 -4.66
C PHE A 915 18.00 16.00 -3.89
N GLY A 916 18.71 16.45 -2.86
CA GLY A 916 18.28 17.54 -2.01
C GLY A 916 18.61 18.91 -2.58
N ALA A 917 17.66 19.82 -2.48
CA ALA A 917 17.81 21.18 -2.96
C ALA A 917 18.52 22.08 -1.92
N ARG A 918 19.49 22.86 -2.40
CA ARG A 918 20.22 23.85 -1.60
C ARG A 918 20.06 25.23 -2.19
N MET A 919 20.04 26.24 -1.34
CA MET A 919 19.98 27.63 -1.80
C MET A 919 21.32 28.08 -2.39
N ASN A 920 21.30 28.36 -3.70
CA ASN A 920 22.41 28.90 -4.48
C ASN A 920 21.93 30.09 -5.31
N PRO A 921 22.85 30.98 -5.82
CA PRO A 921 22.46 31.96 -6.83
C PRO A 921 21.92 31.28 -8.09
N PHE A 922 20.82 31.81 -8.64
CA PHE A 922 20.21 31.28 -9.84
C PHE A 922 19.53 32.36 -10.67
N VAL A 923 19.24 32.03 -11.91
CA VAL A 923 18.59 32.93 -12.88
C VAL A 923 17.43 32.18 -13.52
N ILE A 924 16.26 32.80 -13.51
CA ILE A 924 15.11 32.37 -14.32
C ILE A 924 14.86 33.44 -15.38
N GLU A 925 14.81 33.01 -16.63
CA GLU A 925 14.44 33.86 -17.76
C GLU A 925 13.35 33.16 -18.58
N PHE A 926 12.26 33.87 -18.86
CA PHE A 926 11.16 33.36 -19.67
C PHE A 926 10.47 34.47 -20.44
N ILE A 927 9.81 34.12 -21.55
CA ILE A 927 8.93 35.01 -22.29
C ILE A 927 7.51 34.74 -21.83
N VAL A 928 6.76 35.80 -21.57
CA VAL A 928 5.33 35.72 -21.33
C VAL A 928 4.58 36.48 -22.41
N CYS A 929 3.62 35.81 -23.06
CA CYS A 929 2.79 36.42 -24.13
C CYS A 929 1.31 36.20 -23.81
N VAL A 930 0.49 37.19 -24.10
CA VAL A 930 -0.97 37.12 -23.91
C VAL A 930 -1.68 37.47 -25.21
N THR A 931 -2.67 36.66 -25.58
CA THR A 931 -3.55 36.87 -26.73
C THR A 931 -5.01 36.70 -26.38
N ASP A 932 -5.90 37.44 -27.03
CA ASP A 932 -7.32 37.15 -27.03
C ASP A 932 -7.59 35.90 -27.90
N LEU A 933 -8.53 35.04 -27.48
CA LEU A 933 -8.92 33.79 -28.14
C LEU A 933 -10.06 34.02 -29.16
#